data_950e6c02d76038cfed4ba62b6d1116a2
#
_entry.id   950e6c02d76038cfed4ba62b6d1116a2
#
_cell.length_a   1.000
_cell.length_b   1.000
_cell.length_c   1.000
_cell.angle_alpha   90.00
_cell.angle_beta   90.00
_cell.angle_gamma   90.00
#
_symmetry.space_group_name_H-M   'P 1'
#
loop_
_entity.id
_entity.type
_entity.pdbx_description
1 polymer ?
#
loop_
_entity_poly.entity_id
_entity_poly.type
_entity_poly.pdbx_seq_one_letter_code
_entity_poly.pdbx_strand_id
1 'polypeptide(L)'
;MSVSRASSRTYLRLSILSALGLLAVNTAMAATSENTSINDSNLPQVELDKIVVTATRTPTKTSNIIAQTRVIDKEELQRYQGQTVTDVLKNQPGINITQSGGMGSVSNFYMRGYDSKQVLVIIDGIRYSSISTGAPALNLLSADQIDRIEILYGASGSSIYGSDAMGGVIQIFTKGNNVEQSNVSTTVGYGSNNHYQVGLTGQLKNETSSLSLGVSRNETDGFNALANPSSYDYNADDDGFKSTNASLALQHKISDSVSAGLSALYSDSTTDIDSAGNAFPNAYSDQKNGSANVFIQHQTPLAVTKFSYGQSIDKSTTHDANSIDYQDGSQFDTIQQQARSETSINAQPGTVIIGAEWLSQKLEASDVLDFSGYPAPAAQTAYDPEDRTVKSGFVGYQLSEDSYDLQANYRVDDNSQYGNEDTYNIGAAIRPLDGLRIGASYATGFRAPTFNDLYYPGYSDPDLKPETSKNTEVFVEYNKGNQISRLTGYHTDVDDFISNATNTSKAQIKGLSLTSDWRVSSFVFGLGYDYLDAKNKTKNDVNFDQQLPYRPKNSGLVYIGYQQPTFDMRLEAKYSDDRLTTENNELDSYTLLSLSGSTYITSNLRANLRVDNITDEDYTLASQFGNEYATEGTSYFGSLTYDWY
;
A
#
# COMPACT_ATOMS: atom_id res chain seq x y z
N MET A 1 -25.12 -26.73 -27.07
CA MET A 1 -24.28 -27.91 -26.78
C MET A 1 -23.37 -27.52 -25.62
N SER A 2 -23.69 -27.99 -24.44
CA SER A 2 -22.96 -27.70 -23.21
C SER A 2 -21.73 -28.62 -23.15
N VAL A 3 -20.54 -28.05 -23.17
CA VAL A 3 -19.32 -28.79 -22.84
C VAL A 3 -18.96 -28.46 -21.39
N SER A 4 -18.99 -29.50 -20.54
CA SER A 4 -18.74 -29.40 -19.11
C SER A 4 -17.28 -29.02 -18.83
N ARG A 5 -17.05 -27.87 -18.22
CA ARG A 5 -15.78 -27.49 -17.58
C ARG A 5 -15.71 -28.13 -16.16
N ALA A 6 -15.25 -29.34 -16.08
CA ALA A 6 -14.99 -30.00 -14.81
C ALA A 6 -13.67 -30.76 -14.87
N SER A 7 -12.56 -30.12 -14.54
CA SER A 7 -11.33 -30.86 -14.21
C SER A 7 -10.21 -30.09 -13.47
N SER A 8 -10.25 -28.79 -13.25
CA SER A 8 -9.11 -28.09 -12.61
C SER A 8 -9.14 -28.00 -11.07
N ARG A 9 -10.33 -28.23 -10.46
CA ARG A 9 -10.51 -28.07 -9.00
C ARG A 9 -9.81 -29.12 -8.11
N THR A 10 -9.40 -30.26 -8.66
CA THR A 10 -8.88 -31.38 -7.86
C THR A 10 -7.35 -31.35 -7.68
N TYR A 11 -6.62 -30.75 -8.60
CA TYR A 11 -5.15 -30.75 -8.56
C TYR A 11 -4.54 -29.69 -7.65
N LEU A 12 -5.22 -28.55 -7.45
CA LEU A 12 -4.69 -27.46 -6.60
C LEU A 12 -4.87 -27.75 -5.10
N ARG A 13 -5.91 -28.51 -4.71
CA ARG A 13 -6.10 -28.91 -3.31
C ARG A 13 -5.04 -29.90 -2.82
N LEU A 14 -4.42 -30.67 -3.72
CA LEU A 14 -3.34 -31.59 -3.37
C LEU A 14 -1.98 -30.88 -3.24
N SER A 15 -1.76 -29.78 -3.94
CA SER A 15 -0.49 -29.04 -3.89
C SER A 15 -0.34 -28.18 -2.64
N ILE A 16 -1.43 -27.70 -2.04
CA ILE A 16 -1.40 -26.93 -0.77
C ILE A 16 -1.12 -27.86 0.43
N LEU A 17 -1.65 -29.08 0.42
CA LEU A 17 -1.34 -30.08 1.45
C LEU A 17 0.11 -30.58 1.38
N SER A 18 0.74 -30.58 0.20
CA SER A 18 2.16 -30.94 0.06
C SER A 18 3.12 -29.82 0.55
N ALA A 19 2.71 -28.55 0.51
CA ALA A 19 3.50 -27.44 1.09
C ALA A 19 3.50 -27.47 2.64
N LEU A 20 2.42 -27.92 3.28
CA LEU A 20 2.35 -28.14 4.73
C LEU A 20 3.19 -29.35 5.18
N GLY A 21 3.39 -30.35 4.29
CA GLY A 21 4.26 -31.51 4.57
C GLY A 21 5.76 -31.17 4.60
N LEU A 22 6.19 -30.08 3.99
CA LEU A 22 7.59 -29.60 4.00
C LEU A 22 8.00 -28.96 5.35
N LEU A 23 7.06 -28.56 6.18
CA LEU A 23 7.32 -28.04 7.54
C LEU A 23 7.82 -29.13 8.51
N ALA A 24 7.51 -30.41 8.26
CA ALA A 24 7.88 -31.54 9.13
C ALA A 24 9.26 -32.15 8.78
N VAL A 25 9.84 -31.84 7.62
CA VAL A 25 11.10 -32.47 7.16
C VAL A 25 12.35 -31.72 7.65
N ASN A 26 12.23 -30.46 8.06
CA ASN A 26 13.41 -29.67 8.44
C ASN A 26 13.94 -29.91 9.87
N THR A 27 13.26 -30.67 10.72
CA THR A 27 13.81 -31.04 12.04
C THR A 27 14.79 -32.22 11.99
N ALA A 28 14.84 -32.94 10.87
CA ALA A 28 15.71 -34.11 10.70
C ALA A 28 17.05 -33.82 10.00
N MET A 29 17.19 -32.69 9.30
CA MET A 29 18.44 -32.37 8.56
C MET A 29 19.46 -31.50 9.34
N ALA A 30 19.12 -31.05 10.55
CA ALA A 30 20.03 -30.27 11.39
C ALA A 30 21.07 -31.11 12.16
N ALA A 31 21.08 -32.42 12.02
CA ALA A 31 21.90 -33.33 12.86
C ALA A 31 23.15 -33.94 12.18
N THR A 32 23.39 -33.67 10.89
CA THR A 32 24.61 -34.17 10.20
C THR A 32 25.14 -33.16 9.20
N SER A 33 25.93 -32.19 9.65
CA SER A 33 26.94 -31.56 8.81
C SER A 33 28.19 -31.32 9.62
N GLU A 34 29.16 -32.20 9.42
CA GLU A 34 30.55 -32.00 9.80
C GLU A 34 31.14 -30.78 9.07
N ASN A 35 31.90 -30.00 9.82
CA ASN A 35 32.67 -28.83 9.46
C ASN A 35 33.37 -28.90 8.08
N THR A 36 32.90 -28.14 7.14
CA THR A 36 33.75 -27.50 6.14
C THR A 36 33.51 -25.98 6.25
N SER A 37 34.42 -25.29 6.89
CA SER A 37 34.43 -23.83 7.00
C SER A 37 34.67 -23.21 5.62
N ILE A 38 33.60 -22.97 4.88
CA ILE A 38 33.61 -21.96 3.81
C ILE A 38 33.47 -20.63 4.53
N ASN A 39 34.46 -19.74 4.38
CA ASN A 39 34.41 -18.38 4.89
C ASN A 39 33.20 -17.64 4.27
N ASP A 40 32.10 -17.60 4.99
CA ASP A 40 30.83 -16.95 4.64
C ASP A 40 30.88 -15.41 4.77
N SER A 41 32.08 -14.83 4.98
CA SER A 41 32.26 -13.42 5.33
C SER A 41 32.10 -12.42 4.18
N ASN A 42 31.76 -12.85 2.96
CA ASN A 42 31.64 -11.96 1.79
C ASN A 42 30.26 -12.01 1.07
N LEU A 43 29.26 -12.70 1.61
CA LEU A 43 27.90 -12.59 1.08
C LEU A 43 27.22 -11.35 1.71
N PRO A 44 26.50 -10.53 0.93
CA PRO A 44 25.68 -9.47 1.53
C PRO A 44 24.71 -10.12 2.51
N GLN A 45 24.86 -9.79 3.78
CA GLN A 45 23.88 -10.20 4.80
C GLN A 45 22.61 -9.40 4.52
N VAL A 46 21.62 -10.02 3.93
CA VAL A 46 20.26 -9.45 3.98
C VAL A 46 19.83 -9.53 5.43
N GLU A 47 19.76 -8.39 6.07
CA GLU A 47 19.27 -8.27 7.43
C GLU A 47 17.76 -8.53 7.40
N LEU A 48 17.32 -9.67 7.89
CA LEU A 48 15.90 -10.02 7.97
C LEU A 48 15.17 -9.16 9.02
N ASP A 49 15.89 -8.70 10.05
CA ASP A 49 15.35 -7.83 11.11
C ASP A 49 15.59 -6.35 10.76
N LYS A 50 14.71 -5.83 9.89
CA LYS A 50 14.80 -4.45 9.35
C LYS A 50 14.40 -3.41 10.40
N ILE A 51 14.85 -2.16 10.22
CA ILE A 51 14.43 -1.02 11.03
C ILE A 51 13.26 -0.33 10.34
N VAL A 52 12.22 -0.05 11.12
CA VAL A 52 11.03 0.69 10.68
C VAL A 52 10.75 1.87 11.60
N VAL A 53 10.06 2.87 11.09
CA VAL A 53 9.62 4.07 11.81
C VAL A 53 8.11 4.12 11.95
N THR A 54 7.36 3.52 11.02
CA THR A 54 5.90 3.62 10.92
C THR A 54 5.18 3.10 12.16
N ALA A 55 5.65 1.99 12.73
CA ALA A 55 4.95 1.35 13.85
C ALA A 55 5.07 2.12 15.18
N THR A 56 6.11 2.94 15.34
CA THR A 56 6.45 3.54 16.65
C THR A 56 6.86 5.01 16.54
N ARG A 57 6.85 5.60 15.35
CA ARG A 57 7.39 6.93 15.04
C ARG A 57 8.86 7.15 15.42
N THR A 58 9.54 6.08 15.83
CA THR A 58 10.97 6.05 16.14
C THR A 58 11.62 4.88 15.44
N PRO A 59 12.90 4.99 15.03
CA PRO A 59 13.61 3.87 14.43
C PRO A 59 13.63 2.67 15.39
N THR A 60 12.94 1.59 15.00
CA THR A 60 12.75 0.39 15.83
C THR A 60 12.95 -0.84 14.97
N LYS A 61 13.61 -1.88 15.49
CA LYS A 61 13.73 -3.18 14.82
C LYS A 61 12.37 -3.84 14.69
N THR A 62 12.10 -4.50 13.57
CA THR A 62 10.83 -5.21 13.34
C THR A 62 10.56 -6.28 14.40
N SER A 63 11.61 -6.95 14.91
CA SER A 63 11.54 -7.93 16.00
C SER A 63 11.08 -7.36 17.36
N ASN A 64 11.09 -6.05 17.54
CA ASN A 64 10.63 -5.38 18.76
C ASN A 64 9.24 -4.76 18.64
N ILE A 65 8.61 -4.87 17.46
CA ILE A 65 7.28 -4.32 17.19
C ILE A 65 6.23 -5.40 17.41
N ILE A 66 5.16 -5.07 18.15
CA ILE A 66 4.08 -6.01 18.46
C ILE A 66 3.18 -6.23 17.23
N ALA A 67 2.81 -5.18 16.54
CA ALA A 67 2.03 -5.26 15.31
C ALA A 67 2.82 -5.92 14.17
N GLN A 68 2.14 -6.62 13.27
CA GLN A 68 2.79 -7.15 12.07
C GLN A 68 3.24 -6.01 11.18
N THR A 69 4.49 -6.08 10.73
CA THR A 69 5.11 -5.10 9.82
C THR A 69 5.77 -5.78 8.64
N ARG A 70 5.81 -5.09 7.50
CA ARG A 70 6.56 -5.47 6.30
C ARG A 70 7.36 -4.28 5.81
N VAL A 71 8.60 -4.50 5.40
CA VAL A 71 9.45 -3.49 4.75
C VAL A 71 9.79 -3.97 3.36
N ILE A 72 9.40 -3.21 2.36
CA ILE A 72 9.81 -3.36 0.97
C ILE A 72 10.95 -2.36 0.79
N ASP A 73 12.17 -2.86 0.77
CA ASP A 73 13.36 -2.03 0.66
C ASP A 73 13.75 -1.73 -0.80
N LYS A 74 14.81 -0.95 -0.95
CA LYS A 74 15.35 -0.54 -2.24
C LYS A 74 15.68 -1.75 -3.15
N GLU A 75 16.22 -2.82 -2.58
CA GLU A 75 16.59 -4.04 -3.32
C GLU A 75 15.32 -4.77 -3.83
N GLU A 76 14.28 -4.83 -3.03
CA GLU A 76 13.00 -5.41 -3.44
C GLU A 76 12.31 -4.53 -4.48
N LEU A 77 12.31 -3.20 -4.31
CA LEU A 77 11.73 -2.24 -5.26
C LEU A 77 12.39 -2.28 -6.64
N GLN A 78 13.67 -2.67 -6.74
CA GLN A 78 14.36 -2.81 -8.01
C GLN A 78 13.72 -3.84 -8.95
N ARG A 79 12.97 -4.82 -8.42
CA ARG A 79 12.22 -5.80 -9.23
C ARG A 79 10.98 -5.20 -9.90
N TYR A 80 10.56 -4.03 -9.47
CA TYR A 80 9.35 -3.33 -9.92
C TYR A 80 9.65 -2.12 -10.80
N GLN A 81 10.79 -2.14 -11.52
CA GLN A 81 11.12 -1.11 -12.51
C GLN A 81 10.03 -1.04 -13.58
N GLY A 82 9.61 0.17 -13.95
CA GLY A 82 8.52 0.39 -14.88
C GLY A 82 7.12 0.26 -14.29
N GLN A 83 6.96 -0.17 -13.05
CA GLN A 83 5.66 -0.39 -12.41
C GLN A 83 5.27 0.74 -11.46
N THR A 84 3.99 0.76 -11.05
CA THR A 84 3.42 1.67 -10.08
C THR A 84 3.55 1.13 -8.65
N VAL A 85 3.31 1.97 -7.64
CA VAL A 85 3.24 1.53 -6.24
C VAL A 85 2.10 0.54 -6.01
N THR A 86 0.99 0.65 -6.75
CA THR A 86 -0.10 -0.35 -6.72
C THR A 86 0.39 -1.74 -7.11
N ASP A 87 1.22 -1.85 -8.15
CA ASP A 87 1.78 -3.14 -8.57
C ASP A 87 2.75 -3.73 -7.55
N VAL A 88 3.50 -2.88 -6.85
CA VAL A 88 4.35 -3.31 -5.72
C VAL A 88 3.49 -3.90 -4.60
N LEU A 89 2.40 -3.22 -4.23
CA LEU A 89 1.48 -3.67 -3.17
C LEU A 89 0.70 -4.92 -3.58
N LYS A 90 0.33 -5.05 -4.86
CA LYS A 90 -0.33 -6.24 -5.42
C LYS A 90 0.40 -7.53 -5.05
N ASN A 91 1.72 -7.49 -4.96
CA ASN A 91 2.58 -8.63 -4.68
C ASN A 91 3.02 -8.74 -3.20
N GLN A 92 2.28 -8.11 -2.28
CA GLN A 92 2.55 -8.25 -0.84
C GLN A 92 1.54 -9.18 -0.16
N PRO A 93 1.97 -10.01 0.83
CA PRO A 93 1.06 -10.84 1.62
C PRO A 93 -0.03 -10.00 2.29
N GLY A 94 -1.27 -10.52 2.36
CA GLY A 94 -2.40 -9.86 3.01
C GLY A 94 -2.96 -8.65 2.27
N ILE A 95 -2.49 -8.38 1.04
CA ILE A 95 -3.00 -7.30 0.20
C ILE A 95 -3.59 -7.88 -1.10
N ASN A 96 -4.86 -7.53 -1.34
CA ASN A 96 -5.58 -7.84 -2.58
C ASN A 96 -5.93 -6.54 -3.29
N ILE A 97 -6.08 -6.59 -4.61
CA ILE A 97 -6.31 -5.38 -5.44
C ILE A 97 -7.50 -5.62 -6.36
N THR A 98 -8.29 -4.56 -6.58
CA THR A 98 -9.14 -4.40 -7.76
C THR A 98 -8.52 -3.35 -8.67
N GLN A 99 -8.66 -3.53 -9.98
CA GLN A 99 -8.16 -2.62 -10.99
C GLN A 99 -9.04 -2.71 -12.23
N SER A 100 -9.42 -1.55 -12.77
CA SER A 100 -10.36 -1.43 -13.89
C SER A 100 -9.61 -1.22 -15.21
N GLY A 101 -8.75 -2.18 -15.58
CA GLY A 101 -7.95 -2.12 -16.81
C GLY A 101 -6.44 -2.10 -16.55
N GLY A 102 -5.70 -1.42 -17.44
CA GLY A 102 -4.24 -1.37 -17.48
C GLY A 102 -3.58 -0.46 -16.44
N MET A 103 -2.34 -0.09 -16.67
CA MET A 103 -1.57 0.84 -15.84
C MET A 103 -2.28 2.20 -15.77
N GLY A 104 -2.29 2.83 -14.59
CA GLY A 104 -2.92 4.13 -14.36
C GLY A 104 -4.43 4.07 -14.12
N SER A 105 -5.12 2.99 -14.51
CA SER A 105 -6.57 2.87 -14.31
C SER A 105 -6.95 2.83 -12.83
N VAL A 106 -8.21 3.15 -12.53
CA VAL A 106 -8.74 3.18 -11.16
C VAL A 106 -8.45 1.87 -10.46
N SER A 107 -7.80 1.95 -9.33
CA SER A 107 -7.45 0.79 -8.51
C SER A 107 -7.81 1.00 -7.05
N ASN A 108 -8.18 -0.09 -6.39
CA ASN A 108 -8.42 -0.11 -4.97
C ASN A 108 -7.68 -1.31 -4.36
N PHE A 109 -7.17 -1.18 -3.13
CA PHE A 109 -6.54 -2.29 -2.45
C PHE A 109 -7.27 -2.62 -1.14
N TYR A 110 -7.18 -3.90 -0.78
CA TYR A 110 -7.79 -4.44 0.43
C TYR A 110 -6.70 -5.04 1.31
N MET A 111 -6.58 -4.53 2.53
CA MET A 111 -5.61 -5.00 3.51
C MET A 111 -6.34 -5.60 4.71
N ARG A 112 -6.18 -6.91 4.95
CA ARG A 112 -6.89 -7.63 6.01
C ARG A 112 -8.41 -7.39 6.01
N GLY A 113 -9.03 -7.28 4.82
CA GLY A 113 -10.46 -7.07 4.64
C GLY A 113 -10.94 -5.62 4.70
N TYR A 114 -10.11 -4.68 5.08
CA TYR A 114 -10.37 -3.25 4.95
C TYR A 114 -10.02 -2.76 3.55
N ASP A 115 -10.80 -1.84 3.01
CA ASP A 115 -10.48 -1.20 1.74
C ASP A 115 -9.53 -0.01 1.89
N SER A 116 -9.04 0.54 0.80
CA SER A 116 -8.03 1.60 0.77
C SER A 116 -8.42 2.86 1.54
N LYS A 117 -9.72 3.18 1.67
CA LYS A 117 -10.21 4.34 2.45
C LYS A 117 -9.99 4.17 3.96
N GLN A 118 -9.85 2.92 4.41
CA GLN A 118 -9.67 2.53 5.80
C GLN A 118 -8.20 2.20 6.12
N VAL A 119 -7.29 2.44 5.17
CA VAL A 119 -5.84 2.26 5.31
C VAL A 119 -5.15 3.59 5.04
N LEU A 120 -4.47 4.10 6.04
CA LEU A 120 -3.79 5.39 5.93
C LEU A 120 -2.52 5.26 5.08
N VAL A 121 -2.42 6.04 4.02
CA VAL A 121 -1.20 6.19 3.24
C VAL A 121 -0.50 7.51 3.60
N ILE A 122 0.81 7.42 3.79
CA ILE A 122 1.68 8.55 4.16
C ILE A 122 2.86 8.56 3.20
N ILE A 123 3.20 9.72 2.64
CA ILE A 123 4.43 9.93 1.86
C ILE A 123 5.31 10.94 2.61
N ASP A 124 6.51 10.51 2.98
CA ASP A 124 7.51 11.32 3.72
C ASP A 124 6.93 12.03 4.97
N GLY A 125 5.96 11.37 5.63
CA GLY A 125 5.32 11.87 6.85
C GLY A 125 4.03 12.66 6.64
N ILE A 126 3.58 12.90 5.40
CA ILE A 126 2.34 13.63 5.05
C ILE A 126 1.28 12.65 4.55
N ARG A 127 0.03 12.81 5.02
CA ARG A 127 -1.12 12.04 4.54
C ARG A 127 -1.30 12.21 3.04
N TYR A 128 -1.52 11.09 2.35
CA TYR A 128 -1.66 11.04 0.91
C TYR A 128 -2.90 10.24 0.53
N SER A 129 -4.03 10.92 0.42
CA SER A 129 -5.30 10.36 -0.04
C SER A 129 -6.19 11.49 -0.55
N SER A 130 -7.08 11.19 -1.48
CA SER A 130 -8.18 12.08 -1.84
C SER A 130 -9.11 12.26 -0.65
N ILE A 131 -9.48 13.48 -0.31
CA ILE A 131 -10.51 13.72 0.70
C ILE A 131 -11.92 13.54 0.14
N SER A 132 -12.08 13.62 -1.17
CA SER A 132 -13.35 13.37 -1.85
C SER A 132 -13.72 11.90 -1.83
N THR A 133 -12.81 11.01 -2.23
CA THR A 133 -13.05 9.56 -2.31
C THR A 133 -12.49 8.77 -1.13
N GLY A 134 -11.52 9.30 -0.40
CA GLY A 134 -10.75 8.61 0.64
C GLY A 134 -9.62 7.72 0.10
N ALA A 135 -9.59 7.41 -1.18
CA ALA A 135 -8.60 6.53 -1.78
C ALA A 135 -7.28 7.26 -2.09
N PRO A 136 -6.11 6.63 -1.88
CA PRO A 136 -4.82 7.16 -2.31
C PRO A 136 -4.55 6.82 -3.78
N ALA A 137 -4.02 7.76 -4.56
CA ALA A 137 -3.69 7.58 -5.98
C ALA A 137 -2.34 6.86 -6.19
N LEU A 138 -2.21 5.61 -5.70
CA LEU A 138 -0.98 4.82 -5.78
C LEU A 138 -0.73 4.23 -7.17
N ASN A 139 -1.78 4.08 -7.98
CA ASN A 139 -1.74 3.68 -9.39
C ASN A 139 -1.03 4.69 -10.30
N LEU A 140 -0.81 5.90 -9.83
CA LEU A 140 -0.15 6.98 -10.57
C LEU A 140 1.30 7.21 -10.14
N LEU A 141 1.70 6.67 -8.99
CA LEU A 141 3.04 6.83 -8.45
C LEU A 141 3.98 5.76 -9.01
N SER A 142 5.05 6.19 -9.66
CA SER A 142 6.09 5.29 -10.15
C SER A 142 6.94 4.73 -9.01
N ALA A 143 7.15 3.40 -9.00
CA ALA A 143 7.97 2.72 -7.99
C ALA A 143 9.45 3.17 -8.04
N ASP A 144 9.91 3.70 -9.17
CA ASP A 144 11.30 4.19 -9.34
C ASP A 144 11.61 5.47 -8.56
N GLN A 145 10.60 6.20 -8.06
CA GLN A 145 10.78 7.37 -7.20
C GLN A 145 10.87 7.02 -5.71
N ILE A 146 10.68 5.75 -5.36
CA ILE A 146 10.54 5.29 -3.98
C ILE A 146 11.85 4.63 -3.51
N ASP A 147 12.23 4.92 -2.27
CA ASP A 147 13.38 4.32 -1.58
C ASP A 147 12.96 3.06 -0.81
N ARG A 148 11.86 3.14 -0.07
CA ARG A 148 11.27 2.01 0.65
C ARG A 148 9.79 2.25 0.98
N ILE A 149 9.07 1.16 1.21
CA ILE A 149 7.69 1.17 1.70
C ILE A 149 7.65 0.37 3.01
N GLU A 150 7.05 0.96 4.06
CA GLU A 150 6.79 0.30 5.33
C GLU A 150 5.29 0.07 5.47
N ILE A 151 4.87 -1.16 5.71
CA ILE A 151 3.47 -1.55 5.89
C ILE A 151 3.28 -1.98 7.34
N LEU A 152 2.35 -1.33 8.03
CA LEU A 152 1.87 -1.69 9.36
C LEU A 152 0.46 -2.26 9.22
N TYR A 153 0.28 -3.52 9.56
CA TYR A 153 -1.02 -4.19 9.45
C TYR A 153 -1.85 -4.02 10.72
N GLY A 154 -3.17 -3.84 10.56
CA GLY A 154 -4.13 -3.75 11.66
C GLY A 154 -4.26 -2.37 12.29
N ALA A 155 -5.21 -2.23 13.21
CA ALA A 155 -5.67 -0.95 13.75
C ALA A 155 -4.70 -0.24 14.72
N SER A 156 -3.55 -0.86 15.05
CA SER A 156 -2.57 -0.25 15.98
C SER A 156 -2.06 1.12 15.54
N GLY A 157 -2.09 1.38 14.21
CA GLY A 157 -1.75 2.67 13.62
C GLY A 157 -2.68 3.81 13.99
N SER A 158 -3.96 3.55 14.28
CA SER A 158 -4.95 4.60 14.59
C SER A 158 -4.60 5.43 15.82
N SER A 159 -4.08 4.81 16.87
CA SER A 159 -3.65 5.50 18.09
C SER A 159 -2.37 6.33 17.94
N ILE A 160 -1.71 6.22 16.78
CA ILE A 160 -0.49 6.95 16.47
C ILE A 160 -0.78 8.02 15.40
N TYR A 161 -1.56 7.67 14.37
CA TYR A 161 -1.78 8.48 13.17
C TYR A 161 -3.20 9.06 13.06
N GLY A 162 -4.16 8.57 13.85
CA GLY A 162 -5.56 9.04 13.87
C GLY A 162 -6.43 8.33 12.83
N SER A 163 -7.40 9.06 12.28
CA SER A 163 -8.38 8.58 11.30
C SER A 163 -7.76 7.81 10.13
N ASP A 164 -8.54 6.91 9.54
CA ASP A 164 -8.27 6.16 8.31
C ASP A 164 -7.26 5.01 8.46
N ALA A 165 -6.70 4.79 9.66
CA ALA A 165 -5.71 3.74 9.94
C ALA A 165 -6.32 2.47 10.56
N MET A 166 -7.60 2.17 10.27
CA MET A 166 -8.32 1.00 10.81
C MET A 166 -7.74 -0.33 10.30
N GLY A 167 -7.43 -0.40 9.00
CA GLY A 167 -6.82 -1.56 8.35
C GLY A 167 -5.30 -1.59 8.49
N GLY A 168 -4.69 -0.43 8.73
CA GLY A 168 -3.25 -0.27 8.89
C GLY A 168 -2.71 1.03 8.33
N VAL A 169 -1.38 1.08 8.20
CA VAL A 169 -0.66 2.26 7.66
C VAL A 169 0.34 1.80 6.60
N ILE A 170 0.36 2.45 5.46
CA ILE A 170 1.39 2.30 4.42
C ILE A 170 2.18 3.60 4.39
N GLN A 171 3.44 3.56 4.78
CA GLN A 171 4.33 4.70 4.72
C GLN A 171 5.35 4.52 3.60
N ILE A 172 5.35 5.48 2.69
CA ILE A 172 6.22 5.54 1.51
C ILE A 172 7.30 6.58 1.78
N PHE A 173 8.54 6.19 1.57
CA PHE A 173 9.69 7.08 1.64
C PHE A 173 10.25 7.27 0.25
N THR A 174 10.33 8.52 -0.20
CA THR A 174 10.88 8.86 -1.51
C THR A 174 12.40 8.78 -1.52
N LYS A 175 12.98 8.63 -2.72
CA LYS A 175 14.44 8.66 -2.90
C LYS A 175 15.04 9.96 -2.36
N GLY A 176 16.14 9.81 -1.61
CA GLY A 176 16.84 10.94 -0.98
C GLY A 176 16.60 11.09 0.51
N ASN A 177 15.66 10.36 1.09
CA ASN A 177 15.53 10.30 2.55
C ASN A 177 16.74 9.63 3.22
N ASN A 178 17.48 8.78 2.49
CA ASN A 178 18.72 8.16 2.95
C ASN A 178 19.76 8.12 1.83
N VAL A 179 20.41 9.25 1.54
CA VAL A 179 21.49 9.33 0.55
C VAL A 179 22.76 8.75 1.19
N GLU A 180 23.29 7.67 0.63
CA GLU A 180 24.51 7.02 1.13
C GLU A 180 25.77 7.66 0.55
N GLN A 181 25.77 7.95 -0.75
CA GLN A 181 26.90 8.55 -1.48
C GLN A 181 26.38 9.44 -2.63
N SER A 182 27.27 10.29 -3.15
CA SER A 182 26.95 11.09 -4.33
C SER A 182 26.99 10.22 -5.57
N ASN A 183 25.93 10.25 -6.37
CA ASN A 183 25.85 9.57 -7.67
C ASN A 183 24.82 10.24 -8.57
N VAL A 184 24.88 9.95 -9.85
CA VAL A 184 23.81 10.21 -10.82
C VAL A 184 23.44 8.89 -11.47
N SER A 185 22.15 8.56 -11.46
CA SER A 185 21.63 7.33 -12.08
C SER A 185 20.72 7.67 -13.24
N THR A 186 20.93 7.03 -14.37
CA THR A 186 20.03 7.10 -15.53
C THR A 186 19.44 5.72 -15.79
N THR A 187 18.12 5.64 -15.89
CA THR A 187 17.40 4.39 -16.20
C THR A 187 16.66 4.55 -17.51
N VAL A 188 16.73 3.53 -18.36
CA VAL A 188 15.88 3.38 -19.55
C VAL A 188 15.29 1.98 -19.54
N GLY A 189 14.01 1.86 -19.87
CA GLY A 189 13.30 0.58 -19.90
C GLY A 189 12.32 0.51 -21.05
N TYR A 190 12.03 -0.73 -21.47
CA TYR A 190 11.05 -1.03 -22.50
C TYR A 190 10.39 -2.38 -22.23
N GLY A 191 9.12 -2.51 -22.57
CA GLY A 191 8.33 -3.72 -22.34
C GLY A 191 7.14 -3.89 -23.26
N SER A 192 6.25 -4.80 -22.88
CA SER A 192 4.97 -5.08 -23.57
C SER A 192 4.14 -3.81 -23.72
N ASN A 193 3.22 -3.80 -24.69
CA ASN A 193 2.29 -2.69 -24.96
C ASN A 193 3.00 -1.35 -25.19
N ASN A 194 4.15 -1.39 -25.89
CA ASN A 194 5.01 -0.23 -26.11
C ASN A 194 5.37 0.55 -24.84
N HIS A 195 5.36 -0.14 -23.70
CA HIS A 195 5.70 0.48 -22.43
C HIS A 195 7.16 0.91 -22.39
N TYR A 196 7.42 2.20 -22.24
CA TYR A 196 8.77 2.71 -22.03
C TYR A 196 8.88 3.54 -20.76
N GLN A 197 10.06 3.51 -20.15
CA GLN A 197 10.45 4.29 -18.99
C GLN A 197 11.77 5.00 -19.26
N VAL A 198 11.85 6.27 -18.86
CA VAL A 198 13.10 7.01 -18.77
C VAL A 198 13.16 7.70 -17.41
N GLY A 199 14.26 7.52 -16.69
CA GLY A 199 14.46 8.11 -15.37
C GLY A 199 15.86 8.70 -15.20
N LEU A 200 15.94 9.80 -14.47
CA LEU A 200 17.19 10.43 -14.03
C LEU A 200 17.09 10.74 -12.53
N THR A 201 18.06 10.30 -11.76
CA THR A 201 18.17 10.62 -10.33
C THR A 201 19.58 11.13 -10.04
N GLY A 202 19.70 12.31 -9.46
CA GLY A 202 20.96 12.87 -8.98
C GLY A 202 20.96 12.93 -7.46
N GLN A 203 22.00 12.39 -6.82
CA GLN A 203 22.19 12.42 -5.38
C GLN A 203 23.55 13.04 -5.05
N LEU A 204 23.55 14.00 -4.13
CA LEU A 204 24.75 14.63 -3.62
C LEU A 204 24.80 14.51 -2.11
N LYS A 205 25.95 14.15 -1.57
CA LYS A 205 26.19 14.03 -0.13
C LYS A 205 27.54 14.61 0.25
N ASN A 206 27.54 15.38 1.32
CA ASN A 206 28.75 15.76 2.05
C ASN A 206 28.56 15.50 3.55
N GLU A 207 29.47 15.96 4.40
CA GLU A 207 29.44 15.73 5.85
C GLU A 207 28.19 16.31 6.54
N THR A 208 27.62 17.38 6.01
CA THR A 208 26.51 18.11 6.64
C THR A 208 25.23 18.10 5.85
N SER A 209 25.26 17.76 4.56
CA SER A 209 24.09 17.90 3.67
C SER A 209 23.95 16.73 2.75
N SER A 210 22.70 16.39 2.44
CA SER A 210 22.32 15.51 1.33
C SER A 210 21.24 16.16 0.49
N LEU A 211 21.34 15.98 -0.82
CA LEU A 211 20.35 16.43 -1.83
C LEU A 211 20.06 15.26 -2.75
N SER A 212 18.80 15.01 -3.04
CA SER A 212 18.36 14.10 -4.09
C SER A 212 17.34 14.80 -4.98
N LEU A 213 17.49 14.64 -6.29
CA LEU A 213 16.58 15.11 -7.31
C LEU A 213 16.28 13.93 -8.24
N GLY A 214 15.01 13.65 -8.49
CA GLY A 214 14.56 12.60 -9.39
C GLY A 214 13.53 13.12 -10.37
N VAL A 215 13.58 12.65 -11.62
CA VAL A 215 12.53 12.82 -12.61
C VAL A 215 12.40 11.54 -13.42
N SER A 216 11.16 11.13 -13.71
CA SER A 216 10.91 10.00 -14.59
C SER A 216 9.67 10.22 -15.45
N ARG A 217 9.66 9.53 -16.58
CA ARG A 217 8.54 9.42 -17.51
C ARG A 217 8.24 7.95 -17.73
N ASN A 218 6.98 7.55 -17.54
CA ASN A 218 6.42 6.27 -17.93
C ASN A 218 5.32 6.50 -18.97
N GLU A 219 5.29 5.67 -20.01
CA GLU A 219 4.24 5.73 -21.02
C GLU A 219 4.03 4.33 -21.60
N THR A 220 2.77 3.92 -21.79
CA THR A 220 2.37 2.67 -22.42
C THR A 220 1.12 2.90 -23.25
N ASP A 221 1.03 2.20 -24.39
CA ASP A 221 -0.20 2.19 -25.18
C ASP A 221 -1.32 1.41 -24.45
N GLY A 222 -0.97 0.56 -23.47
CA GLY A 222 -1.93 -0.23 -22.71
C GLY A 222 -2.57 -1.36 -23.51
N PHE A 223 -3.79 -1.68 -23.16
CA PHE A 223 -4.66 -2.64 -23.82
C PHE A 223 -6.12 -2.23 -23.54
N ASN A 224 -7.08 -2.70 -24.34
CA ASN A 224 -8.49 -2.40 -24.15
C ASN A 224 -8.97 -2.86 -22.76
N ALA A 225 -9.45 -1.92 -21.94
CA ALA A 225 -9.84 -2.17 -20.55
C ALA A 225 -11.12 -3.00 -20.43
N LEU A 226 -12.04 -2.95 -21.41
CA LEU A 226 -13.28 -3.72 -21.38
C LEU A 226 -13.18 -5.00 -22.20
N ALA A 227 -13.43 -6.14 -21.54
CA ALA A 227 -13.37 -7.45 -22.18
C ALA A 227 -14.59 -7.76 -23.07
N ASN A 228 -15.74 -7.09 -22.85
CA ASN A 228 -16.99 -7.39 -23.53
C ASN A 228 -17.33 -6.35 -24.61
N PRO A 229 -17.21 -6.71 -25.92
CA PRO A 229 -17.55 -5.80 -27.03
C PRO A 229 -19.03 -5.40 -27.11
N SER A 230 -19.91 -6.03 -26.32
CA SER A 230 -21.32 -5.69 -26.26
C SER A 230 -21.68 -4.72 -25.14
N SER A 231 -20.70 -4.30 -24.34
CA SER A 231 -20.90 -3.27 -23.31
C SER A 231 -21.26 -1.94 -23.95
N TYR A 232 -22.09 -1.17 -23.27
CA TYR A 232 -22.44 0.21 -23.67
C TYR A 232 -21.20 1.11 -23.69
N ASP A 233 -20.27 0.89 -22.75
CA ASP A 233 -19.08 1.70 -22.59
C ASP A 233 -17.91 1.26 -23.50
N TYR A 234 -18.01 0.07 -24.13
CA TYR A 234 -16.91 -0.51 -24.91
C TYR A 234 -16.50 0.37 -26.09
N ASN A 235 -15.22 0.68 -26.15
CA ASN A 235 -14.51 1.22 -27.30
C ASN A 235 -13.45 0.21 -27.77
N ALA A 236 -13.20 0.12 -29.08
CA ALA A 236 -12.27 -0.86 -29.65
C ALA A 236 -10.85 -0.25 -29.82
N ASP A 237 -10.36 0.45 -28.80
CA ASP A 237 -9.01 1.00 -28.74
C ASP A 237 -8.25 0.43 -27.54
N ASP A 238 -7.00 0.79 -27.41
CA ASP A 238 -6.17 0.45 -26.28
C ASP A 238 -6.16 1.64 -25.29
N ASP A 239 -6.36 1.35 -23.99
CA ASP A 239 -6.38 2.34 -22.93
C ASP A 239 -4.96 2.60 -22.41
N GLY A 240 -4.37 3.66 -22.91
CA GLY A 240 -3.00 4.04 -22.61
C GLY A 240 -2.84 4.77 -21.28
N PHE A 241 -1.59 4.85 -20.85
CA PHE A 241 -1.20 5.62 -19.66
C PHE A 241 0.09 6.37 -19.90
N LYS A 242 0.16 7.60 -19.41
CA LYS A 242 1.40 8.38 -19.39
C LYS A 242 1.52 9.13 -18.07
N SER A 243 2.72 9.13 -17.49
CA SER A 243 2.99 9.90 -16.28
C SER A 243 4.38 10.52 -16.28
N THR A 244 4.47 11.71 -15.71
CA THR A 244 5.74 12.36 -15.38
C THR A 244 5.81 12.54 -13.88
N ASN A 245 6.86 12.01 -13.26
CA ASN A 245 7.06 12.06 -11.83
C ASN A 245 8.32 12.86 -11.52
N ALA A 246 8.28 13.66 -10.44
CA ALA A 246 9.42 14.40 -9.94
C ALA A 246 9.53 14.26 -8.42
N SER A 247 10.75 14.08 -7.91
CA SER A 247 11.03 14.01 -6.48
C SER A 247 12.18 14.92 -6.09
N LEU A 248 12.12 15.46 -4.88
CA LEU A 248 13.15 16.29 -4.27
C LEU A 248 13.28 15.90 -2.78
N ALA A 249 14.50 15.71 -2.31
CA ALA A 249 14.78 15.63 -0.88
C ALA A 249 16.07 16.38 -0.56
N LEU A 250 16.03 17.20 0.49
CA LEU A 250 17.16 17.94 1.03
C LEU A 250 17.21 17.74 2.54
N GLN A 251 18.38 17.40 3.06
CA GLN A 251 18.63 17.37 4.50
C GLN A 251 19.92 18.15 4.80
N HIS A 252 19.92 18.89 5.89
CA HIS A 252 21.07 19.70 6.34
C HIS A 252 21.22 19.65 7.85
N LYS A 253 22.41 19.33 8.32
CA LYS A 253 22.82 19.46 9.73
C LYS A 253 23.23 20.91 9.99
N ILE A 254 22.40 21.64 10.72
CA ILE A 254 22.67 23.03 11.11
C ILE A 254 23.72 23.05 12.25
N SER A 255 23.64 22.04 13.13
CA SER A 255 24.62 21.79 14.20
C SER A 255 24.63 20.29 14.54
N ASP A 256 25.45 19.86 15.49
CA ASP A 256 25.49 18.47 15.97
C ASP A 256 24.15 17.99 16.55
N SER A 257 23.31 18.92 17.02
CA SER A 257 22.01 18.62 17.65
C SER A 257 20.81 19.07 16.82
N VAL A 258 21.00 19.85 15.75
CA VAL A 258 19.87 20.40 14.97
C VAL A 258 20.04 20.05 13.51
N SER A 259 19.02 19.46 12.92
CA SER A 259 18.92 19.22 11.49
C SER A 259 17.58 19.76 10.94
N ALA A 260 17.57 20.08 9.67
CA ALA A 260 16.38 20.48 8.93
C ALA A 260 16.33 19.75 7.59
N GLY A 261 15.13 19.61 7.03
CA GLY A 261 14.98 18.97 5.74
C GLY A 261 13.68 19.37 5.04
N LEU A 262 13.67 19.03 3.76
CA LEU A 262 12.55 19.21 2.83
C LEU A 262 12.43 17.93 2.00
N SER A 263 11.21 17.45 1.78
CA SER A 263 10.91 16.43 0.77
C SER A 263 9.70 16.86 -0.05
N ALA A 264 9.67 16.48 -1.32
CA ALA A 264 8.54 16.70 -2.21
C ALA A 264 8.47 15.59 -3.25
N LEU A 265 7.25 15.19 -3.59
CA LEU A 265 6.92 14.28 -4.69
C LEU A 265 5.76 14.87 -5.48
N TYR A 266 5.84 14.80 -6.81
CA TYR A 266 4.79 15.26 -7.72
C TYR A 266 4.63 14.28 -8.86
N SER A 267 3.39 13.99 -9.23
CA SER A 267 3.00 13.19 -10.39
C SER A 267 1.99 13.95 -11.23
N ASP A 268 2.20 13.99 -12.55
CA ASP A 268 1.28 14.50 -13.57
C ASP A 268 1.04 13.36 -14.55
N SER A 269 -0.22 12.91 -14.66
CA SER A 269 -0.56 11.69 -15.40
C SER A 269 -1.88 11.85 -16.17
N THR A 270 -1.96 11.15 -17.29
CA THR A 270 -3.18 10.96 -18.07
C THR A 270 -3.41 9.47 -18.26
N THR A 271 -4.64 9.02 -18.07
CA THR A 271 -5.09 7.64 -18.29
C THR A 271 -6.26 7.66 -19.26
N ASP A 272 -6.16 6.92 -20.36
CA ASP A 272 -7.26 6.71 -21.28
C ASP A 272 -8.26 5.74 -20.64
N ILE A 273 -9.56 5.91 -20.92
CA ILE A 273 -10.65 5.14 -20.32
C ILE A 273 -11.77 4.91 -21.31
N ASP A 274 -12.51 3.82 -21.14
CA ASP A 274 -13.77 3.56 -21.84
C ASP A 274 -14.94 4.35 -21.21
N SER A 275 -15.73 5.04 -22.01
CA SER A 275 -16.96 5.72 -21.57
C SER A 275 -17.93 5.90 -22.72
N ALA A 276 -19.15 5.32 -22.61
CA ALA A 276 -20.21 5.38 -23.63
C ALA A 276 -19.76 5.01 -25.06
N GLY A 277 -18.74 4.17 -25.19
CA GLY A 277 -18.25 3.60 -26.43
C GLY A 277 -17.92 4.63 -27.50
N ASN A 278 -18.39 4.38 -28.74
CA ASN A 278 -18.11 5.26 -29.89
C ASN A 278 -18.69 6.69 -29.77
N ALA A 279 -19.51 6.99 -28.78
CA ALA A 279 -20.00 8.36 -28.56
C ALA A 279 -18.91 9.25 -27.92
N PHE A 280 -17.99 8.66 -27.15
CA PHE A 280 -16.86 9.34 -26.51
C PHE A 280 -15.54 8.55 -26.75
N PRO A 281 -15.06 8.48 -27.99
CA PRO A 281 -13.96 7.58 -28.38
C PRO A 281 -12.58 7.99 -27.81
N ASN A 282 -12.48 9.13 -27.17
CA ASN A 282 -11.22 9.62 -26.58
C ASN A 282 -11.47 10.08 -25.14
N ALA A 283 -12.20 9.27 -24.36
CA ALA A 283 -12.39 9.56 -22.93
C ALA A 283 -11.07 9.35 -22.16
N TYR A 284 -10.77 10.24 -21.24
CA TYR A 284 -9.53 10.18 -20.45
C TYR A 284 -9.67 10.90 -19.12
N SER A 285 -8.74 10.62 -18.21
CA SER A 285 -8.61 11.30 -16.93
C SER A 285 -7.23 11.90 -16.77
N ASP A 286 -7.17 13.21 -16.53
CA ASP A 286 -5.95 13.93 -16.15
C ASP A 286 -5.88 14.04 -14.63
N GLN A 287 -4.72 13.69 -14.06
CA GLN A 287 -4.53 13.67 -12.62
C GLN A 287 -3.19 14.29 -12.21
N LYS A 288 -3.23 15.15 -11.18
CA LYS A 288 -2.06 15.80 -10.58
C LYS A 288 -2.04 15.58 -9.09
N ASN A 289 -1.08 14.78 -8.65
CA ASN A 289 -0.96 14.36 -7.26
C ASN A 289 0.40 14.74 -6.71
N GLY A 290 0.47 15.06 -5.43
CA GLY A 290 1.75 15.37 -4.84
C GLY A 290 1.71 15.56 -3.34
N SER A 291 2.90 15.56 -2.75
CA SER A 291 3.11 15.90 -1.34
C SER A 291 4.40 16.69 -1.19
N ALA A 292 4.43 17.60 -0.23
CA ALA A 292 5.63 18.32 0.17
C ALA A 292 5.67 18.47 1.69
N ASN A 293 6.84 18.31 2.28
CA ASN A 293 7.07 18.37 3.71
C ASN A 293 8.35 19.13 4.03
N VAL A 294 8.31 19.99 5.03
CA VAL A 294 9.48 20.62 5.64
C VAL A 294 9.55 20.24 7.11
N PHE A 295 10.75 20.03 7.63
CA PHE A 295 10.91 19.72 9.06
C PHE A 295 12.16 20.35 9.64
N ILE A 296 12.13 20.53 10.95
CA ILE A 296 13.29 20.78 11.80
C ILE A 296 13.29 19.79 12.95
N GLN A 297 14.43 19.21 13.24
CA GLN A 297 14.62 18.22 14.31
C GLN A 297 15.72 18.67 15.24
N HIS A 298 15.44 18.60 16.53
CA HIS A 298 16.42 18.81 17.61
C HIS A 298 16.64 17.50 18.36
N GLN A 299 17.87 17.05 18.42
CA GLN A 299 18.26 15.82 19.07
C GLN A 299 19.20 16.09 20.24
N THR A 300 18.86 15.52 21.38
CA THR A 300 19.69 15.48 22.60
C THR A 300 19.91 14.02 23.01
N PRO A 301 20.80 13.71 23.96
CA PRO A 301 20.93 12.34 24.49
C PRO A 301 19.64 11.79 25.11
N LEU A 302 18.76 12.66 25.62
CA LEU A 302 17.51 12.29 26.29
C LEU A 302 16.31 12.26 25.36
N ALA A 303 16.25 13.13 24.35
CA ALA A 303 15.04 13.30 23.55
C ALA A 303 15.35 13.74 22.12
N VAL A 304 14.47 13.33 21.20
CA VAL A 304 14.41 13.81 19.82
C VAL A 304 13.06 14.52 19.62
N THR A 305 13.11 15.80 19.30
CA THR A 305 11.91 16.60 18.99
C THR A 305 11.92 16.99 17.53
N LYS A 306 10.82 16.74 16.81
CA LYS A 306 10.64 17.08 15.41
C LYS A 306 9.40 17.94 15.23
N PHE A 307 9.56 19.05 14.52
CA PHE A 307 8.47 19.88 14.01
C PHE A 307 8.42 19.68 12.50
N SER A 308 7.23 19.46 11.96
CA SER A 308 7.02 19.34 10.52
C SER A 308 5.77 20.07 10.08
N TYR A 309 5.81 20.59 8.87
CA TYR A 309 4.66 21.15 8.16
C TYR A 309 4.69 20.66 6.72
N GLY A 310 3.54 20.26 6.22
CA GLY A 310 3.46 19.80 4.84
C GLY A 310 2.04 19.86 4.28
N GLN A 311 1.99 19.59 2.97
CA GLN A 311 0.77 19.63 2.18
C GLN A 311 0.77 18.47 1.20
N SER A 312 -0.42 17.90 0.96
CA SER A 312 -0.69 17.03 -0.19
C SER A 312 -1.79 17.62 -1.05
N ILE A 313 -1.72 17.34 -2.34
CA ILE A 313 -2.73 17.67 -3.34
C ILE A 313 -3.18 16.42 -4.06
N ASP A 314 -4.46 16.37 -4.39
CA ASP A 314 -5.07 15.39 -5.26
C ASP A 314 -6.07 16.12 -6.15
N LYS A 315 -5.74 16.19 -7.45
CA LYS A 315 -6.50 16.91 -8.47
C LYS A 315 -6.78 15.97 -9.62
N SER A 316 -8.04 15.85 -9.99
CA SER A 316 -8.46 15.03 -11.11
C SER A 316 -9.49 15.75 -11.97
N THR A 317 -9.35 15.61 -13.28
CA THR A 317 -10.33 16.05 -14.27
C THR A 317 -10.59 14.89 -15.21
N THR A 318 -11.84 14.44 -15.30
CA THR A 318 -12.23 13.31 -16.15
C THR A 318 -13.12 13.81 -17.28
N HIS A 319 -12.71 13.50 -18.51
CA HIS A 319 -13.39 13.85 -19.75
C HIS A 319 -14.07 12.61 -20.31
N ASP A 320 -15.35 12.44 -19.97
CA ASP A 320 -16.13 11.25 -20.31
C ASP A 320 -17.60 11.58 -20.63
N ALA A 321 -18.44 10.57 -20.81
CA ALA A 321 -19.87 10.73 -21.06
C ALA A 321 -20.64 11.37 -19.90
N ASN A 322 -20.07 11.40 -18.71
CA ASN A 322 -20.63 12.03 -17.53
C ASN A 322 -20.27 13.52 -17.43
N SER A 323 -19.43 14.03 -18.33
CA SER A 323 -19.12 15.44 -18.42
C SER A 323 -20.15 16.15 -19.32
N ILE A 324 -20.83 17.17 -18.82
CA ILE A 324 -21.77 17.97 -19.61
C ILE A 324 -21.05 18.76 -20.69
N ASP A 325 -19.92 19.36 -20.33
CA ASP A 325 -18.97 19.91 -21.27
C ASP A 325 -17.72 19.02 -21.29
N TYR A 326 -17.57 18.25 -22.36
CA TYR A 326 -16.41 17.39 -22.56
C TYR A 326 -15.07 18.15 -22.52
N GLN A 327 -15.09 19.45 -22.89
CA GLN A 327 -13.90 20.29 -22.85
C GLN A 327 -13.46 20.63 -21.43
N ASP A 328 -14.42 20.84 -20.53
CA ASP A 328 -14.15 21.21 -19.14
C ASP A 328 -13.98 19.97 -18.23
N GLY A 329 -14.64 18.85 -18.57
CA GLY A 329 -14.57 17.59 -17.80
C GLY A 329 -15.29 17.64 -16.45
N SER A 330 -15.33 16.51 -15.75
CA SER A 330 -15.74 16.43 -14.33
C SER A 330 -14.52 16.60 -13.43
N GLN A 331 -14.60 17.44 -12.40
CA GLN A 331 -13.44 17.88 -11.63
C GLN A 331 -13.56 17.60 -10.12
N PHE A 332 -12.45 17.17 -9.52
CA PHE A 332 -12.21 17.11 -8.09
C PHE A 332 -10.81 17.61 -7.75
N ASP A 333 -10.73 18.74 -7.06
CA ASP A 333 -9.46 19.29 -6.58
C ASP A 333 -9.45 19.34 -5.05
N THR A 334 -8.56 18.61 -4.41
CA THR A 334 -8.47 18.54 -2.95
C THR A 334 -7.07 18.88 -2.43
N ILE A 335 -7.03 19.51 -1.27
CA ILE A 335 -5.79 19.84 -0.55
C ILE A 335 -5.89 19.40 0.92
N GLN A 336 -4.82 18.80 1.41
CA GLN A 336 -4.62 18.57 2.84
C GLN A 336 -3.37 19.31 3.32
N GLN A 337 -3.47 19.98 4.46
CA GLN A 337 -2.35 20.63 5.14
C GLN A 337 -2.20 20.06 6.54
N GLN A 338 -0.97 19.79 6.94
CA GLN A 338 -0.66 19.14 8.21
C GLN A 338 0.51 19.82 8.90
N ALA A 339 0.33 20.19 10.18
CA ALA A 339 1.41 20.61 11.05
C ALA A 339 1.53 19.62 12.22
N ARG A 340 2.74 19.23 12.57
CA ARG A 340 2.99 18.23 13.61
C ARG A 340 4.17 18.64 14.48
N SER A 341 4.02 18.42 15.79
CA SER A 341 5.10 18.44 16.77
C SER A 341 5.14 17.10 17.48
N GLU A 342 6.28 16.42 17.48
CA GLU A 342 6.44 15.16 18.19
C GLU A 342 7.78 15.14 18.94
N THR A 343 7.78 14.55 20.13
CA THR A 343 8.96 14.35 20.96
C THR A 343 9.03 12.90 21.42
N SER A 344 10.12 12.23 21.11
CA SER A 344 10.47 10.91 21.60
C SER A 344 11.49 11.08 22.75
N ILE A 345 11.17 10.57 23.91
CA ILE A 345 11.97 10.71 25.15
C ILE A 345 12.47 9.33 25.58
N ASN A 346 13.77 9.19 25.74
CA ASN A 346 14.37 8.00 26.34
C ASN A 346 14.14 8.04 27.85
N ALA A 347 13.08 7.33 28.30
CA ALA A 347 12.58 7.36 29.69
C ALA A 347 13.03 6.13 30.49
N GLN A 348 14.12 5.47 30.12
CA GLN A 348 14.60 4.20 30.69
C GLN A 348 13.73 3.63 31.85
N PRO A 349 13.21 2.38 31.66
CA PRO A 349 13.66 1.39 30.67
C PRO A 349 12.94 1.47 29.30
N GLY A 350 12.18 2.46 28.96
CA GLY A 350 11.46 2.53 27.69
C GLY A 350 11.55 3.87 27.00
N THR A 351 10.76 4.06 25.97
CA THR A 351 10.62 5.31 25.21
C THR A 351 9.21 5.84 25.36
N VAL A 352 9.08 7.10 25.74
CA VAL A 352 7.81 7.85 25.75
C VAL A 352 7.75 8.72 24.50
N ILE A 353 6.63 8.72 23.80
CA ILE A 353 6.36 9.58 22.67
C ILE A 353 5.19 10.47 23.02
N ILE A 354 5.32 11.78 22.77
CA ILE A 354 4.26 12.77 22.97
C ILE A 354 4.20 13.62 21.71
N GLY A 355 3.00 13.93 21.25
CA GLY A 355 2.85 14.80 20.10
C GLY A 355 1.50 15.50 20.01
N ALA A 356 1.49 16.51 19.15
CA ALA A 356 0.30 17.25 18.76
C ALA A 356 0.30 17.43 17.24
N GLU A 357 -0.90 17.45 16.66
CA GLU A 357 -1.09 17.54 15.22
C GLU A 357 -2.26 18.48 14.90
N TRP A 358 -2.13 19.24 13.83
CA TRP A 358 -3.18 19.98 13.18
C TRP A 358 -3.27 19.52 11.73
N LEU A 359 -4.48 19.19 11.28
CA LEU A 359 -4.81 18.78 9.94
C LEU A 359 -5.95 19.66 9.42
N SER A 360 -5.82 20.18 8.21
CA SER A 360 -6.89 20.86 7.46
C SER A 360 -7.11 20.14 6.15
N GLN A 361 -8.37 19.90 5.82
CA GLN A 361 -8.81 19.21 4.61
C GLN A 361 -9.80 20.11 3.88
N LYS A 362 -9.54 20.38 2.61
CA LYS A 362 -10.30 21.31 1.79
C LYS A 362 -10.58 20.74 0.40
N LEU A 363 -11.83 20.83 -0.06
CA LEU A 363 -12.20 20.70 -1.44
C LEU A 363 -12.06 22.08 -2.11
N GLU A 364 -11.08 22.23 -3.03
CA GLU A 364 -10.82 23.52 -3.69
C GLU A 364 -11.72 23.76 -4.90
N ALA A 365 -12.00 22.70 -5.64
CA ALA A 365 -12.91 22.72 -6.78
C ALA A 365 -13.62 21.39 -6.92
N SER A 366 -14.87 21.44 -7.30
CA SER A 366 -15.64 20.29 -7.78
C SER A 366 -16.55 20.74 -8.90
N ASP A 367 -16.72 19.89 -9.88
CA ASP A 367 -17.72 20.04 -10.94
C ASP A 367 -18.16 18.64 -11.36
N VAL A 368 -19.37 18.23 -10.96
CA VAL A 368 -19.85 16.86 -11.06
C VAL A 368 -21.28 16.81 -11.48
N LEU A 369 -21.72 15.66 -12.06
CA LEU A 369 -23.12 15.46 -12.37
C LEU A 369 -23.98 15.43 -11.10
N ASP A 370 -25.08 16.18 -11.13
CA ASP A 370 -26.10 16.17 -10.09
C ASP A 370 -27.10 15.03 -10.34
N PHE A 371 -27.06 14.02 -9.48
CA PHE A 371 -27.99 12.89 -9.52
C PHE A 371 -29.22 13.09 -8.61
N SER A 372 -29.42 14.26 -8.01
CA SER A 372 -30.59 14.55 -7.16
C SER A 372 -31.93 14.34 -7.89
N GLY A 373 -31.94 14.44 -9.22
CA GLY A 373 -33.10 14.27 -10.07
C GLY A 373 -33.19 12.94 -10.80
N TYR A 374 -32.38 11.94 -10.43
CA TYR A 374 -32.38 10.64 -11.15
C TYR A 374 -33.81 10.12 -11.43
N PRO A 375 -34.14 9.61 -12.65
CA PRO A 375 -33.22 9.08 -13.66
C PRO A 375 -32.66 10.08 -14.70
N ALA A 376 -32.93 11.35 -14.61
CA ALA A 376 -32.36 12.36 -15.50
C ALA A 376 -31.38 13.23 -14.73
N PRO A 377 -30.06 13.02 -14.87
CA PRO A 377 -29.06 13.96 -14.34
C PRO A 377 -29.28 15.33 -14.96
N ALA A 378 -29.43 16.36 -14.13
CA ALA A 378 -29.96 17.62 -14.58
C ALA A 378 -28.89 18.60 -15.07
N ALA A 379 -27.73 18.62 -14.47
CA ALA A 379 -26.64 19.57 -14.79
C ALA A 379 -25.37 19.17 -14.04
N GLN A 380 -24.25 19.60 -14.54
CA GLN A 380 -23.01 19.66 -13.81
C GLN A 380 -23.15 20.70 -12.69
N THR A 381 -22.74 20.38 -11.47
CA THR A 381 -22.84 21.28 -10.34
C THR A 381 -21.61 21.18 -9.46
N ALA A 382 -21.18 22.32 -8.94
CA ALA A 382 -20.19 22.39 -7.90
C ALA A 382 -20.84 22.15 -6.53
N TYR A 383 -20.14 21.45 -5.63
CA TYR A 383 -20.43 21.47 -4.21
C TYR A 383 -19.21 21.95 -3.44
N ASP A 384 -19.43 22.83 -2.47
CA ASP A 384 -18.36 23.53 -1.74
C ASP A 384 -18.61 23.37 -0.22
N PRO A 385 -18.17 22.23 0.36
CA PRO A 385 -18.32 21.99 1.79
C PRO A 385 -17.37 22.89 2.60
N GLU A 386 -17.71 23.14 3.86
CA GLU A 386 -16.81 23.79 4.80
C GLU A 386 -15.52 22.97 4.98
N ASP A 387 -14.39 23.67 5.15
CA ASP A 387 -13.11 23.05 5.46
C ASP A 387 -13.21 22.22 6.75
N ARG A 388 -12.71 20.99 6.71
CA ARG A 388 -12.63 20.12 7.88
C ARG A 388 -11.28 20.30 8.56
N THR A 389 -11.31 20.59 9.86
CA THR A 389 -10.10 20.75 10.67
C THR A 389 -10.07 19.71 11.78
N VAL A 390 -8.92 19.08 11.99
CA VAL A 390 -8.70 18.12 13.09
C VAL A 390 -7.51 18.59 13.93
N LYS A 391 -7.70 18.69 15.24
CA LYS A 391 -6.63 18.97 16.21
C LYS A 391 -6.46 17.75 17.09
N SER A 392 -5.22 17.28 17.22
CA SER A 392 -4.98 16.02 17.90
C SER A 392 -3.86 16.12 18.92
N GLY A 393 -4.00 15.32 19.98
CA GLY A 393 -2.94 15.07 20.95
C GLY A 393 -2.75 13.58 21.16
N PHE A 394 -1.51 13.12 21.29
CA PHE A 394 -1.23 11.70 21.52
C PHE A 394 -0.06 11.50 22.48
N VAL A 395 -0.11 10.37 23.17
CA VAL A 395 0.97 9.87 24.03
C VAL A 395 1.15 8.38 23.80
N GLY A 396 2.38 7.93 23.75
CA GLY A 396 2.73 6.53 23.61
C GLY A 396 3.86 6.13 24.54
N TYR A 397 3.91 4.86 24.90
CA TYR A 397 5.01 4.22 25.62
C TYR A 397 5.39 2.92 24.95
N GLN A 398 6.66 2.71 24.75
CA GLN A 398 7.22 1.47 24.21
C GLN A 398 8.37 1.01 25.10
N LEU A 399 8.37 -0.27 25.41
CA LEU A 399 9.44 -0.96 26.13
C LEU A 399 9.75 -2.27 25.42
N SER A 400 11.00 -2.53 25.15
CA SER A 400 11.48 -3.81 24.64
C SER A 400 12.69 -4.23 25.45
N GLU A 401 12.55 -5.32 26.18
CA GLU A 401 13.57 -5.99 27.00
C GLU A 401 13.87 -7.37 26.44
N ASP A 402 14.92 -8.01 26.90
CA ASP A 402 15.33 -9.33 26.40
C ASP A 402 14.23 -10.39 26.49
N SER A 403 13.36 -10.30 27.50
CA SER A 403 12.33 -11.33 27.77
C SER A 403 10.90 -10.90 27.45
N TYR A 404 10.64 -9.61 27.29
CA TYR A 404 9.27 -9.12 27.01
C TYR A 404 9.26 -7.75 26.34
N ASP A 405 8.14 -7.47 25.67
CA ASP A 405 7.81 -6.16 25.06
C ASP A 405 6.48 -5.67 25.61
N LEU A 406 6.37 -4.35 25.78
CA LEU A 406 5.13 -3.66 26.12
C LEU A 406 4.95 -2.45 25.22
N GLN A 407 3.72 -2.20 24.79
CA GLN A 407 3.34 -1.02 24.03
C GLN A 407 1.98 -0.52 24.52
N ALA A 408 1.85 0.79 24.70
CA ALA A 408 0.57 1.44 24.97
C ALA A 408 0.56 2.82 24.29
N ASN A 409 -0.52 3.14 23.57
CA ASN A 409 -0.71 4.44 22.93
C ASN A 409 -2.15 4.92 23.20
N TYR A 410 -2.32 6.23 23.32
CA TYR A 410 -3.61 6.91 23.42
C TYR A 410 -3.56 8.20 22.61
N ARG A 411 -4.63 8.46 21.86
CA ARG A 411 -4.81 9.64 21.02
C ARG A 411 -6.21 10.16 21.13
N VAL A 412 -6.36 11.48 21.11
CA VAL A 412 -7.63 12.20 20.97
C VAL A 412 -7.56 13.08 19.74
N ASP A 413 -8.58 13.02 18.92
CA ASP A 413 -8.79 13.85 17.73
C ASP A 413 -10.04 14.71 17.95
N ASP A 414 -9.89 16.04 17.96
CA ASP A 414 -10.99 17.02 17.97
C ASP A 414 -11.26 17.47 16.54
N ASN A 415 -12.32 16.90 15.96
CA ASN A 415 -12.74 17.13 14.58
C ASN A 415 -13.83 18.20 14.54
N SER A 416 -13.66 19.23 13.70
CA SER A 416 -14.62 20.33 13.55
C SER A 416 -16.03 19.89 13.12
N GLN A 417 -16.16 18.69 12.54
CA GLN A 417 -17.42 18.16 12.01
C GLN A 417 -18.07 17.13 12.94
N TYR A 418 -17.27 16.28 13.62
CA TYR A 418 -17.77 15.15 14.42
C TYR A 418 -17.49 15.29 15.92
N GLY A 419 -16.73 16.30 16.34
CA GLY A 419 -16.29 16.43 17.73
C GLY A 419 -15.12 15.51 18.08
N ASN A 420 -15.08 15.01 19.30
CA ASN A 420 -13.97 14.24 19.82
C ASN A 420 -14.11 12.74 19.50
N GLU A 421 -13.04 12.18 18.93
CA GLU A 421 -12.85 10.74 18.77
C GLU A 421 -11.56 10.33 19.49
N ASP A 422 -11.60 9.22 20.23
CA ASP A 422 -10.42 8.69 20.91
C ASP A 422 -10.05 7.30 20.43
N THR A 423 -8.75 7.06 20.32
CA THR A 423 -8.19 5.78 19.92
C THR A 423 -7.08 5.36 20.86
N TYR A 424 -6.99 4.05 21.09
CA TYR A 424 -5.93 3.48 21.92
C TYR A 424 -5.46 2.13 21.39
N ASN A 425 -4.23 1.82 21.73
CA ASN A 425 -3.61 0.52 21.48
C ASN A 425 -2.87 0.09 22.74
N ILE A 426 -3.01 -1.17 23.09
CA ILE A 426 -2.21 -1.82 24.12
C ILE A 426 -1.75 -3.17 23.61
N GLY A 427 -0.48 -3.50 23.82
CA GLY A 427 0.08 -4.76 23.40
C GLY A 427 1.19 -5.24 24.32
N ALA A 428 1.36 -6.55 24.37
CA ALA A 428 2.43 -7.20 25.11
C ALA A 428 2.93 -8.44 24.35
N ALA A 429 4.22 -8.72 24.50
CA ALA A 429 4.81 -9.97 24.01
C ALA A 429 5.85 -10.49 24.99
N ILE A 430 6.07 -11.80 24.98
CA ILE A 430 7.09 -12.49 25.77
C ILE A 430 8.00 -13.30 24.85
N ARG A 431 9.24 -13.52 25.29
CA ARG A 431 10.23 -14.37 24.63
C ARG A 431 10.55 -15.58 25.53
N PRO A 432 9.69 -16.65 25.47
CA PRO A 432 9.86 -17.81 26.36
C PRO A 432 11.10 -18.65 26.02
N LEU A 433 11.55 -18.59 24.77
CA LEU A 433 12.73 -19.29 24.26
C LEU A 433 13.47 -18.39 23.28
N ASP A 434 14.76 -18.65 23.09
CA ASP A 434 15.57 -17.94 22.11
C ASP A 434 14.99 -18.09 20.70
N GLY A 435 14.74 -16.95 20.05
CA GLY A 435 14.10 -16.84 18.75
C GLY A 435 12.58 -16.96 18.77
N LEU A 436 11.94 -17.40 19.84
CA LEU A 436 10.48 -17.54 19.93
C LEU A 436 9.86 -16.37 20.67
N ARG A 437 8.88 -15.70 20.05
CA ARG A 437 8.12 -14.58 20.60
C ARG A 437 6.62 -14.84 20.47
N ILE A 438 5.87 -14.61 21.54
CA ILE A 438 4.40 -14.78 21.59
C ILE A 438 3.81 -13.49 22.14
N GLY A 439 2.79 -12.96 21.48
CA GLY A 439 2.19 -11.70 21.93
C GLY A 439 0.74 -11.56 21.54
N ALA A 440 0.14 -10.51 22.10
CA ALA A 440 -1.22 -10.08 21.81
C ALA A 440 -1.33 -8.57 21.85
N SER A 441 -2.30 -8.02 21.12
CA SER A 441 -2.65 -6.61 21.16
C SER A 441 -4.15 -6.39 21.03
N TYR A 442 -4.60 -5.26 21.56
CA TYR A 442 -5.93 -4.72 21.36
C TYR A 442 -5.81 -3.27 20.90
N ALA A 443 -6.55 -2.90 19.85
CA ALA A 443 -6.54 -1.56 19.30
C ALA A 443 -7.94 -1.12 18.89
N THR A 444 -8.22 0.18 19.00
CA THR A 444 -9.39 0.82 18.41
C THR A 444 -8.97 1.68 17.21
N GLY A 445 -9.89 1.89 16.29
CA GLY A 445 -9.68 2.74 15.13
C GLY A 445 -10.96 3.40 14.69
N PHE A 446 -10.84 4.47 13.91
CA PHE A 446 -11.98 5.12 13.29
C PHE A 446 -11.64 5.66 11.90
N ARG A 447 -12.67 5.92 11.09
CA ARG A 447 -12.58 6.61 9.81
C ARG A 447 -13.67 7.67 9.72
N ALA A 448 -13.28 8.90 9.43
CA ALA A 448 -14.23 9.95 9.11
C ALA A 448 -14.85 9.70 7.72
N PRO A 449 -16.16 9.97 7.50
CA PRO A 449 -16.76 9.96 6.17
C PRO A 449 -16.00 10.86 5.19
N THR A 450 -15.92 10.48 3.94
CA THR A 450 -15.32 11.31 2.89
C THR A 450 -16.22 12.48 2.52
N PHE A 451 -15.71 13.44 1.76
CA PHE A 451 -16.56 14.53 1.30
C PHE A 451 -17.62 14.07 0.30
N ASN A 452 -17.31 13.04 -0.52
CA ASN A 452 -18.32 12.43 -1.38
C ASN A 452 -19.40 11.68 -0.57
N ASP A 453 -19.02 10.97 0.49
CA ASP A 453 -19.99 10.30 1.36
C ASP A 453 -21.01 11.33 1.95
N LEU A 454 -20.57 12.57 2.23
CA LEU A 454 -21.35 13.61 2.91
C LEU A 454 -22.06 14.57 1.97
N TYR A 455 -21.49 14.89 0.81
CA TYR A 455 -21.89 16.07 0.05
C TYR A 455 -22.09 15.83 -1.45
N TYR A 456 -21.77 14.63 -2.00
CA TYR A 456 -21.92 14.39 -3.43
C TYR A 456 -23.40 14.51 -3.86
N PRO A 457 -23.75 15.34 -4.85
CA PRO A 457 -25.12 15.62 -5.23
C PRO A 457 -25.90 14.34 -5.62
N GLY A 458 -26.97 14.04 -4.87
CA GLY A 458 -27.83 12.88 -5.10
C GLY A 458 -27.35 11.52 -4.56
N TYR A 459 -26.13 11.42 -4.05
CA TYR A 459 -25.54 10.18 -3.50
C TYR A 459 -24.84 10.38 -2.16
N SER A 460 -25.30 11.27 -1.32
CA SER A 460 -24.66 11.61 -0.06
C SER A 460 -25.63 11.67 1.10
N ASP A 461 -25.10 11.54 2.32
CA ASP A 461 -25.82 11.78 3.56
C ASP A 461 -24.93 12.61 4.50
N PRO A 462 -25.29 13.90 4.74
CA PRO A 462 -24.51 14.78 5.62
C PRO A 462 -24.56 14.39 7.10
N ASP A 463 -25.47 13.51 7.51
CA ASP A 463 -25.66 13.03 8.89
C ASP A 463 -24.82 11.76 9.20
N LEU A 464 -23.98 11.30 8.28
CA LEU A 464 -23.09 10.15 8.49
C LEU A 464 -22.16 10.38 9.67
N LYS A 465 -21.99 9.31 10.45
CA LYS A 465 -21.04 9.24 11.56
C LYS A 465 -19.73 8.58 11.15
N PRO A 466 -18.63 8.83 11.88
CA PRO A 466 -17.41 8.05 11.69
C PRO A 466 -17.63 6.54 11.87
N GLU A 467 -17.00 5.74 11.01
CA GLU A 467 -16.86 4.30 11.27
C GLU A 467 -15.94 4.07 12.46
N THR A 468 -16.23 3.08 13.27
CA THR A 468 -15.38 2.68 14.40
C THR A 468 -15.03 1.22 14.38
N SER A 469 -13.85 0.84 14.85
CA SER A 469 -13.39 -0.54 14.91
C SER A 469 -12.77 -0.92 16.25
N LYS A 470 -12.91 -2.22 16.58
CA LYS A 470 -12.26 -2.87 17.74
C LYS A 470 -11.53 -4.09 17.23
N ASN A 471 -10.22 -4.06 17.31
CA ASN A 471 -9.34 -5.09 16.80
C ASN A 471 -8.62 -5.81 17.94
N THR A 472 -8.59 -7.14 17.88
CA THR A 472 -7.81 -8.01 18.77
C THR A 472 -6.90 -8.88 17.93
N GLU A 473 -5.61 -8.92 18.25
CA GLU A 473 -4.62 -9.75 17.57
C GLU A 473 -3.86 -10.62 18.56
N VAL A 474 -3.50 -11.82 18.12
CA VAL A 474 -2.57 -12.72 18.80
C VAL A 474 -1.56 -13.23 17.79
N PHE A 475 -0.30 -13.38 18.19
CA PHE A 475 0.72 -13.87 17.29
C PHE A 475 1.75 -14.79 17.95
N VAL A 476 2.34 -15.62 17.10
CA VAL A 476 3.56 -16.38 17.40
C VAL A 476 4.58 -16.04 16.31
N GLU A 477 5.77 -15.64 16.71
CA GLU A 477 6.87 -15.29 15.84
C GLU A 477 8.11 -16.10 16.18
N TYR A 478 8.78 -16.62 15.16
CA TYR A 478 10.07 -17.26 15.28
C TYR A 478 11.08 -16.48 14.43
N ASN A 479 12.07 -15.88 15.09
CA ASN A 479 13.13 -15.12 14.46
C ASN A 479 14.48 -15.60 15.00
N LYS A 480 15.17 -16.44 14.25
CA LYS A 480 16.49 -16.95 14.62
C LYS A 480 17.32 -17.32 13.40
N GLY A 481 18.55 -16.83 13.37
CA GLY A 481 19.48 -17.09 12.28
C GLY A 481 18.98 -16.55 10.95
N ASN A 482 18.76 -17.44 10.01
CA ASN A 482 18.37 -17.10 8.63
C ASN A 482 16.87 -17.28 8.37
N GLN A 483 16.04 -17.27 9.40
CA GLN A 483 14.59 -17.45 9.30
C GLN A 483 13.86 -16.42 10.14
N ILE A 484 12.82 -15.84 9.54
CA ILE A 484 11.76 -15.11 10.24
C ILE A 484 10.41 -15.69 9.83
N SER A 485 9.59 -16.08 10.79
CA SER A 485 8.26 -16.65 10.55
C SER A 485 7.28 -16.09 11.55
N ARG A 486 6.12 -15.64 11.10
CA ARG A 486 5.08 -15.11 11.97
C ARG A 486 3.72 -15.63 11.57
N LEU A 487 2.97 -16.13 12.54
CA LEU A 487 1.56 -16.44 12.43
C LEU A 487 0.78 -15.46 13.29
N THR A 488 -0.15 -14.74 12.70
CA THR A 488 -1.03 -13.77 13.37
C THR A 488 -2.48 -14.18 13.16
N GLY A 489 -3.24 -14.33 14.25
CA GLY A 489 -4.71 -14.44 14.24
C GLY A 489 -5.30 -13.11 14.65
N TYR A 490 -6.35 -12.65 13.96
CA TYR A 490 -7.00 -11.38 14.25
C TYR A 490 -8.53 -11.48 14.18
N HIS A 491 -9.17 -10.62 14.97
CA HIS A 491 -10.61 -10.44 15.02
C HIS A 491 -10.94 -8.96 15.16
N THR A 492 -11.82 -8.47 14.29
CA THR A 492 -12.27 -7.09 14.31
C THR A 492 -13.78 -7.00 14.15
N ASP A 493 -14.42 -6.20 14.98
CA ASP A 493 -15.79 -5.73 14.80
C ASP A 493 -15.74 -4.27 14.33
N VAL A 494 -16.50 -3.95 13.27
CA VAL A 494 -16.67 -2.60 12.71
C VAL A 494 -18.12 -2.18 12.92
N ASP A 495 -18.33 -1.07 13.59
CA ASP A 495 -19.62 -0.40 13.78
C ASP A 495 -19.71 0.83 12.87
N ASP A 496 -20.95 1.22 12.52
CA ASP A 496 -21.26 2.38 11.66
C ASP A 496 -20.53 2.33 10.30
N PHE A 497 -20.32 1.11 9.78
CA PHE A 497 -19.68 0.90 8.49
C PHE A 497 -20.44 1.64 7.38
N ILE A 498 -19.73 2.47 6.60
CA ILE A 498 -20.32 3.29 5.53
C ILE A 498 -20.40 2.48 4.25
N SER A 499 -21.61 2.23 3.79
CA SER A 499 -21.90 1.58 2.53
C SER A 499 -23.03 2.33 1.84
N ASN A 500 -22.83 2.71 0.58
CA ASN A 500 -23.81 3.49 -0.21
C ASN A 500 -24.32 4.74 0.55
N ALA A 501 -23.38 5.53 1.12
CA ALA A 501 -23.66 6.72 1.92
C ALA A 501 -24.65 6.47 3.07
N THR A 502 -24.59 5.33 3.76
CA THR A 502 -25.37 5.03 4.96
C THR A 502 -24.51 4.38 6.05
N ASN A 503 -24.78 4.70 7.34
CA ASN A 503 -24.12 4.09 8.52
C ASN A 503 -24.86 2.89 9.09
N THR A 504 -25.80 2.31 8.40
CA THR A 504 -26.62 1.21 8.93
C THR A 504 -25.86 -0.12 9.00
N SER A 505 -24.65 -0.14 8.50
CA SER A 505 -23.88 -1.35 8.25
C SER A 505 -22.97 -1.70 9.43
N LYS A 506 -22.82 -3.00 9.65
CA LYS A 506 -21.83 -3.59 10.56
C LYS A 506 -21.01 -4.61 9.77
N ALA A 507 -19.73 -4.67 10.04
CA ALA A 507 -18.86 -5.69 9.48
C ALA A 507 -18.11 -6.44 10.59
N GLN A 508 -17.80 -7.69 10.33
CA GLN A 508 -16.93 -8.50 11.18
C GLN A 508 -15.84 -9.13 10.32
N ILE A 509 -14.61 -8.96 10.75
CA ILE A 509 -13.43 -9.45 10.04
C ILE A 509 -12.65 -10.38 10.95
N LYS A 510 -12.41 -11.61 10.49
CA LYS A 510 -11.58 -12.60 11.15
C LYS A 510 -10.57 -13.14 10.17
N GLY A 511 -9.38 -13.43 10.64
CA GLY A 511 -8.40 -14.03 9.74
C GLY A 511 -7.17 -14.59 10.44
N LEU A 512 -6.40 -15.30 9.62
CA LEU A 512 -5.07 -15.80 9.94
C LEU A 512 -4.11 -15.32 8.85
N SER A 513 -2.98 -14.77 9.25
CA SER A 513 -1.91 -14.38 8.35
C SER A 513 -0.63 -15.10 8.75
N LEU A 514 -0.06 -15.88 7.83
CA LEU A 514 1.23 -16.55 7.97
C LEU A 514 2.22 -15.89 7.01
N THR A 515 3.34 -15.42 7.52
CA THR A 515 4.48 -15.00 6.70
C THR A 515 5.72 -15.75 7.15
N SER A 516 6.56 -16.13 6.21
CA SER A 516 7.79 -16.82 6.53
C SER A 516 8.83 -16.58 5.44
N ASP A 517 10.00 -16.08 5.84
CA ASP A 517 11.14 -15.82 4.99
C ASP A 517 12.35 -16.61 5.47
N TRP A 518 13.05 -17.28 4.56
CA TRP A 518 14.25 -18.06 4.85
C TRP A 518 15.38 -17.71 3.91
N ARG A 519 16.59 -17.84 4.42
CA ARG A 519 17.81 -17.76 3.62
C ARG A 519 18.67 -19.01 3.87
N VAL A 520 19.05 -19.69 2.79
CA VAL A 520 19.95 -20.84 2.84
C VAL A 520 21.06 -20.58 1.84
N SER A 521 22.25 -20.17 2.31
CA SER A 521 23.33 -19.71 1.44
C SER A 521 22.84 -18.57 0.53
N SER A 522 22.95 -18.75 -0.79
CA SER A 522 22.48 -17.80 -1.80
C SER A 522 21.00 -17.92 -2.14
N PHE A 523 20.31 -18.92 -1.64
CA PHE A 523 18.88 -19.10 -1.90
C PHE A 523 18.05 -18.37 -0.86
N VAL A 524 17.00 -17.69 -1.33
CA VAL A 524 15.97 -17.05 -0.51
C VAL A 524 14.62 -17.67 -0.84
N PHE A 525 13.81 -17.88 0.18
CA PHE A 525 12.48 -18.44 0.04
C PHE A 525 11.51 -17.59 0.85
N GLY A 526 10.30 -17.45 0.37
CA GLY A 526 9.24 -16.80 1.11
C GLY A 526 7.90 -17.45 0.91
N LEU A 527 7.09 -17.38 1.94
CA LEU A 527 5.72 -17.84 1.99
C LEU A 527 4.87 -16.77 2.67
N GLY A 528 3.80 -16.36 2.02
CA GLY A 528 2.69 -15.62 2.60
C GLY A 528 1.42 -16.42 2.38
N TYR A 529 0.58 -16.57 3.42
CA TYR A 529 -0.75 -17.16 3.30
C TYR A 529 -1.71 -16.42 4.21
N ASP A 530 -2.85 -16.03 3.67
CA ASP A 530 -3.89 -15.31 4.38
C ASP A 530 -5.22 -16.04 4.22
N TYR A 531 -5.86 -16.34 5.35
CA TYR A 531 -7.25 -16.74 5.44
C TYR A 531 -8.07 -15.57 5.98
N LEU A 532 -9.14 -15.20 5.29
CA LEU A 532 -9.97 -14.04 5.59
C LEU A 532 -11.46 -14.40 5.56
N ASP A 533 -12.15 -14.22 6.67
CA ASP A 533 -13.60 -14.27 6.81
C ASP A 533 -14.11 -12.85 7.15
N ALA A 534 -14.41 -12.05 6.13
CA ALA A 534 -14.86 -10.66 6.25
C ALA A 534 -16.34 -10.59 5.84
N LYS A 535 -17.23 -10.38 6.80
CA LYS A 535 -18.68 -10.55 6.61
C LYS A 535 -19.47 -9.28 6.93
N ASN A 536 -20.51 -9.05 6.14
CA ASN A 536 -21.57 -8.12 6.48
C ASN A 536 -22.39 -8.67 7.68
N LYS A 537 -22.47 -7.91 8.77
CA LYS A 537 -23.24 -8.23 9.97
C LYS A 537 -24.41 -7.27 10.23
N THR A 538 -24.81 -6.53 9.21
CA THR A 538 -25.96 -5.64 9.25
C THR A 538 -27.25 -6.45 9.32
N LYS A 539 -27.97 -6.35 10.43
CA LYS A 539 -29.25 -7.06 10.59
C LYS A 539 -30.28 -6.56 9.58
N ASN A 540 -31.01 -7.48 8.98
CA ASN A 540 -32.03 -7.24 7.96
C ASN A 540 -31.49 -6.78 6.60
N ASP A 541 -30.16 -6.75 6.39
CA ASP A 541 -29.58 -6.59 5.07
C ASP A 541 -29.74 -7.87 4.25
N VAL A 542 -30.02 -7.72 2.94
CA VAL A 542 -30.13 -8.86 2.01
C VAL A 542 -28.83 -9.68 1.95
N ASN A 543 -27.69 -9.05 2.17
CA ASN A 543 -26.36 -9.63 2.18
C ASN A 543 -25.87 -10.01 3.60
N PHE A 544 -26.79 -10.14 4.58
CA PHE A 544 -26.41 -10.52 5.93
C PHE A 544 -25.62 -11.84 5.96
N ASP A 545 -24.50 -11.85 6.66
CA ASP A 545 -23.55 -12.97 6.82
C ASP A 545 -22.85 -13.41 5.52
N GLN A 546 -22.95 -12.64 4.45
CA GLN A 546 -22.17 -12.85 3.24
C GLN A 546 -20.78 -12.24 3.35
N GLN A 547 -19.84 -12.79 2.56
CA GLN A 547 -18.49 -12.23 2.41
C GLN A 547 -18.58 -10.84 1.80
N LEU A 548 -17.80 -9.89 2.31
CA LEU A 548 -17.70 -8.55 1.73
C LEU A 548 -17.10 -8.62 0.31
N PRO A 549 -17.53 -7.77 -0.62
CA PRO A 549 -17.08 -7.78 -2.00
C PRO A 549 -15.55 -7.65 -2.12
N TYR A 550 -14.97 -8.29 -3.14
CA TYR A 550 -13.53 -8.25 -3.49
C TYR A 550 -12.57 -8.76 -2.41
N ARG A 551 -13.06 -9.51 -1.40
CA ARG A 551 -12.25 -10.09 -0.33
C ARG A 551 -12.19 -11.62 -0.52
N PRO A 552 -11.11 -12.16 -1.16
CA PRO A 552 -10.94 -13.61 -1.28
C PRO A 552 -10.80 -14.24 0.10
N LYS A 553 -11.35 -15.43 0.29
CA LYS A 553 -11.20 -16.15 1.57
C LYS A 553 -9.80 -16.68 1.78
N ASN A 554 -9.13 -17.07 0.70
CA ASN A 554 -7.76 -17.56 0.76
C ASN A 554 -6.93 -16.80 -0.28
N SER A 555 -5.77 -16.32 0.14
CA SER A 555 -4.76 -15.78 -0.77
C SER A 555 -3.38 -16.23 -0.33
N GLY A 556 -2.46 -16.32 -1.27
CA GLY A 556 -1.13 -16.81 -0.98
C GLY A 556 -0.08 -16.27 -1.95
N LEU A 557 1.14 -16.21 -1.45
CA LEU A 557 2.33 -15.83 -2.18
C LEU A 557 3.45 -16.78 -1.80
N VAL A 558 4.12 -17.37 -2.80
CA VAL A 558 5.31 -18.20 -2.57
C VAL A 558 6.39 -17.74 -3.53
N TYR A 559 7.61 -17.64 -3.06
CA TYR A 559 8.73 -17.36 -3.94
C TYR A 559 9.98 -18.16 -3.60
N ILE A 560 10.78 -18.39 -4.63
CA ILE A 560 12.16 -18.86 -4.54
C ILE A 560 13.05 -17.89 -5.29
N GLY A 561 14.15 -17.48 -4.68
CA GLY A 561 15.15 -16.62 -5.30
C GLY A 561 16.55 -17.17 -5.13
N TYR A 562 17.44 -16.74 -6.03
CA TYR A 562 18.87 -16.94 -5.95
C TYR A 562 19.56 -15.57 -5.97
N GLN A 563 20.30 -15.26 -4.93
CA GLN A 563 20.88 -13.93 -4.71
C GLN A 563 22.38 -13.99 -4.49
N GLN A 564 23.11 -13.24 -5.31
CA GLN A 564 24.55 -13.01 -5.25
C GLN A 564 24.82 -11.50 -5.31
N PRO A 565 26.00 -11.00 -4.94
CA PRO A 565 26.29 -9.56 -4.98
C PRO A 565 26.07 -8.88 -6.34
N THR A 566 26.24 -9.62 -7.43
CA THR A 566 26.14 -9.10 -8.80
C THR A 566 24.97 -9.66 -9.60
N PHE A 567 24.20 -10.59 -9.04
CA PHE A 567 23.11 -11.28 -9.71
C PHE A 567 21.99 -11.63 -8.74
N ASP A 568 20.77 -11.36 -9.11
CA ASP A 568 19.55 -11.72 -8.38
C ASP A 568 18.53 -12.29 -9.37
N MET A 569 17.82 -13.35 -8.97
CA MET A 569 16.71 -13.91 -9.72
C MET A 569 15.65 -14.43 -8.76
N ARG A 570 14.37 -14.22 -9.05
CA ARG A 570 13.24 -14.66 -8.22
C ARG A 570 12.09 -15.15 -9.08
N LEU A 571 11.63 -16.35 -8.79
CA LEU A 571 10.38 -16.92 -9.30
C LEU A 571 9.34 -16.79 -8.20
N GLU A 572 8.17 -16.30 -8.53
CA GLU A 572 7.09 -15.99 -7.60
C GLU A 572 5.78 -16.55 -8.13
N ALA A 573 4.97 -17.15 -7.24
CA ALA A 573 3.61 -17.58 -7.53
C ALA A 573 2.64 -16.92 -6.56
N LYS A 574 1.63 -16.25 -7.08
CA LYS A 574 0.55 -15.61 -6.33
C LYS A 574 -0.77 -16.28 -6.63
N TYR A 575 -1.51 -16.66 -5.58
CA TYR A 575 -2.85 -17.23 -5.64
C TYR A 575 -3.87 -16.29 -5.00
N SER A 576 -5.05 -16.19 -5.60
CA SER A 576 -6.24 -15.57 -5.01
C SER A 576 -7.45 -16.49 -5.24
N ASP A 577 -8.22 -16.72 -4.18
CA ASP A 577 -9.48 -17.47 -4.23
C ASP A 577 -10.57 -16.71 -4.99
N ASP A 578 -11.68 -17.38 -5.29
CA ASP A 578 -12.88 -16.75 -5.81
C ASP A 578 -13.39 -15.64 -4.86
N ARG A 579 -14.03 -14.63 -5.43
CA ARG A 579 -14.51 -13.47 -4.70
C ARG A 579 -15.76 -12.89 -5.34
N LEU A 580 -16.57 -12.20 -4.54
CA LEU A 580 -17.79 -11.53 -5.02
C LEU A 580 -17.48 -10.10 -5.46
N THR A 581 -18.19 -9.61 -6.45
CA THR A 581 -18.28 -8.18 -6.79
C THR A 581 -19.27 -7.47 -5.87
N THR A 582 -19.38 -6.14 -6.00
CA THR A 582 -20.42 -5.36 -5.30
C THR A 582 -21.85 -5.73 -5.71
N GLU A 583 -22.03 -6.33 -6.87
CA GLU A 583 -23.31 -6.81 -7.42
C GLU A 583 -23.57 -8.29 -7.08
N ASN A 584 -22.72 -8.91 -6.25
CA ASN A 584 -22.74 -10.33 -5.89
C ASN A 584 -22.48 -11.31 -7.07
N ASN A 585 -21.82 -10.85 -8.13
CA ASN A 585 -21.30 -11.73 -9.17
C ASN A 585 -20.01 -12.38 -8.69
N GLU A 586 -19.78 -13.64 -9.04
CA GLU A 586 -18.56 -14.37 -8.68
C GLU A 586 -17.45 -14.07 -9.71
N LEU A 587 -16.28 -13.67 -9.24
CA LEU A 587 -15.04 -13.62 -10.00
C LEU A 587 -14.20 -14.85 -9.67
N ASP A 588 -13.75 -15.56 -10.69
CA ASP A 588 -12.99 -16.80 -10.57
C ASP A 588 -11.63 -16.61 -9.82
N SER A 589 -11.18 -17.68 -9.18
CA SER A 589 -9.85 -17.77 -8.60
C SER A 589 -8.78 -17.77 -9.67
N TYR A 590 -7.58 -17.27 -9.35
CA TYR A 590 -6.45 -17.24 -10.29
C TYR A 590 -5.11 -17.55 -9.62
N THR A 591 -4.14 -17.98 -10.45
CA THR A 591 -2.73 -18.15 -10.03
C THR A 591 -1.82 -17.49 -11.05
N LEU A 592 -1.05 -16.50 -10.61
CA LEU A 592 -0.08 -15.80 -11.45
C LEU A 592 1.33 -16.28 -11.12
N LEU A 593 2.10 -16.57 -12.16
CA LEU A 593 3.51 -16.91 -12.04
C LEU A 593 4.34 -15.78 -12.67
N SER A 594 5.32 -15.26 -11.92
CA SER A 594 6.20 -14.18 -12.37
C SER A 594 7.66 -14.52 -12.14
N LEU A 595 8.53 -14.06 -13.04
CA LEU A 595 9.98 -14.19 -12.94
C LEU A 595 10.60 -12.79 -13.00
N SER A 596 11.46 -12.49 -12.06
CA SER A 596 12.24 -11.25 -12.08
C SER A 596 13.72 -11.55 -11.86
N GLY A 597 14.60 -10.69 -12.37
CA GLY A 597 16.02 -10.82 -12.14
C GLY A 597 16.77 -9.54 -12.46
N SER A 598 17.92 -9.38 -11.82
CA SER A 598 18.83 -8.28 -12.07
C SER A 598 20.27 -8.75 -12.11
N THR A 599 21.11 -8.09 -12.90
CA THR A 599 22.54 -8.38 -12.97
C THR A 599 23.34 -7.10 -13.22
N TYR A 600 24.51 -7.02 -12.60
CA TYR A 600 25.50 -6.01 -12.94
C TYR A 600 26.34 -6.48 -14.14
N ILE A 601 26.15 -5.83 -15.29
CA ILE A 601 26.96 -6.09 -16.51
C ILE A 601 28.38 -5.52 -16.31
N THR A 602 28.46 -4.36 -15.68
CA THR A 602 29.71 -3.74 -15.19
C THR A 602 29.46 -3.20 -13.78
N SER A 603 30.47 -2.67 -13.12
CA SER A 603 30.31 -2.02 -11.79
C SER A 603 29.26 -0.89 -11.78
N ASN A 604 29.01 -0.29 -12.94
CA ASN A 604 28.17 0.90 -13.08
C ASN A 604 26.90 0.65 -13.92
N LEU A 605 26.81 -0.48 -14.63
CA LEU A 605 25.69 -0.80 -15.52
C LEU A 605 24.96 -2.02 -14.98
N ARG A 606 23.70 -1.83 -14.60
CA ARG A 606 22.79 -2.90 -14.15
C ARG A 606 21.68 -3.11 -15.17
N ALA A 607 21.37 -4.37 -15.45
CA ALA A 607 20.22 -4.79 -16.22
C ALA A 607 19.18 -5.44 -15.31
N ASN A 608 17.91 -5.18 -15.55
CA ASN A 608 16.79 -5.85 -14.91
C ASN A 608 15.86 -6.41 -16.00
N LEU A 609 15.24 -7.55 -15.68
CA LEU A 609 14.20 -8.17 -16.50
C LEU A 609 13.10 -8.68 -15.58
N ARG A 610 11.85 -8.44 -15.96
CA ARG A 610 10.67 -9.00 -15.34
C ARG A 610 9.75 -9.58 -16.41
N VAL A 611 9.16 -10.73 -16.11
CA VAL A 611 8.10 -11.36 -16.90
C VAL A 611 6.98 -11.69 -15.94
N ASP A 612 5.81 -11.13 -16.17
CA ASP A 612 4.61 -11.35 -15.38
C ASP A 612 3.65 -12.28 -16.11
N ASN A 613 2.81 -12.98 -15.34
CA ASN A 613 1.80 -13.89 -15.86
C ASN A 613 2.36 -14.87 -16.91
N ILE A 614 3.44 -15.57 -16.58
CA ILE A 614 4.16 -16.48 -17.50
C ILE A 614 3.25 -17.57 -18.08
N THR A 615 2.21 -17.95 -17.34
CA THR A 615 1.25 -19.00 -17.72
C THR A 615 0.13 -18.50 -18.60
N ASP A 616 0.11 -17.19 -18.91
CA ASP A 616 -0.95 -16.53 -19.68
C ASP A 616 -2.35 -16.82 -19.10
N GLU A 617 -2.46 -16.72 -17.77
CA GLU A 617 -3.73 -16.90 -17.06
C GLU A 617 -4.68 -15.77 -17.41
N ASP A 618 -5.90 -16.14 -17.80
CA ASP A 618 -7.00 -15.21 -18.01
C ASP A 618 -7.74 -15.00 -16.68
N TYR A 619 -7.74 -13.78 -16.17
CA TYR A 619 -8.29 -13.46 -14.86
C TYR A 619 -8.89 -12.06 -14.82
N THR A 620 -9.85 -11.83 -13.92
CA THR A 620 -10.52 -10.53 -13.76
C THR A 620 -10.25 -9.98 -12.36
N LEU A 621 -9.81 -8.73 -12.26
CA LEU A 621 -9.58 -8.04 -10.97
C LEU A 621 -10.80 -7.24 -10.52
N ALA A 622 -11.58 -6.69 -11.43
CA ALA A 622 -12.76 -5.89 -11.15
C ALA A 622 -13.86 -6.15 -12.19
N SER A 623 -15.11 -6.05 -11.75
CA SER A 623 -16.28 -5.99 -12.59
C SER A 623 -17.29 -5.03 -11.98
N GLN A 624 -17.90 -4.17 -12.78
CA GLN A 624 -18.88 -3.19 -12.35
C GLN A 624 -19.95 -2.97 -13.42
N PHE A 625 -21.21 -2.88 -13.02
CA PHE A 625 -22.37 -2.72 -13.91
C PHE A 625 -22.44 -3.74 -15.05
N GLY A 626 -21.98 -4.98 -14.78
CA GLY A 626 -21.94 -6.05 -15.78
C GLY A 626 -20.75 -5.98 -16.75
N ASN A 627 -19.85 -5.01 -16.60
CA ASN A 627 -18.60 -4.90 -17.34
C ASN A 627 -17.48 -5.60 -16.57
N GLU A 628 -16.87 -6.61 -17.18
CA GLU A 628 -15.64 -7.22 -16.69
C GLU A 628 -14.45 -6.47 -17.29
N TYR A 629 -13.53 -6.02 -16.41
CA TYR A 629 -12.33 -5.35 -16.84
C TYR A 629 -11.24 -6.37 -17.16
N ALA A 630 -10.67 -6.21 -18.35
CA ALA A 630 -9.56 -7.04 -18.82
C ALA A 630 -8.31 -6.84 -17.94
N THR A 631 -7.47 -7.86 -17.91
CA THR A 631 -6.14 -7.82 -17.30
C THR A 631 -5.10 -8.20 -18.33
N GLU A 632 -3.87 -7.75 -18.10
CA GLU A 632 -2.75 -8.05 -18.99
C GLU A 632 -2.43 -9.55 -18.96
N GLY A 633 -2.32 -10.16 -20.14
CA GLY A 633 -1.79 -11.52 -20.31
C GLY A 633 -0.30 -11.61 -19.95
N THR A 634 0.44 -12.52 -20.59
CA THR A 634 1.90 -12.58 -20.40
C THR A 634 2.56 -11.27 -20.82
N SER A 635 3.23 -10.61 -19.90
CA SER A 635 3.93 -9.35 -20.16
C SER A 635 5.39 -9.38 -19.71
N TYR A 636 6.21 -8.51 -20.28
CA TYR A 636 7.61 -8.38 -19.93
C TYR A 636 8.04 -6.92 -19.88
N PHE A 637 9.03 -6.64 -19.02
CA PHE A 637 9.70 -5.35 -18.96
C PHE A 637 11.19 -5.52 -18.68
N GLY A 638 12.03 -4.89 -19.51
CA GLY A 638 13.47 -4.87 -19.35
C GLY A 638 13.98 -3.46 -19.15
N SER A 639 14.95 -3.26 -18.26
CA SER A 639 15.56 -1.95 -18.03
C SER A 639 17.07 -2.01 -17.86
N LEU A 640 17.73 -0.90 -18.21
CA LEU A 640 19.15 -0.66 -17.97
C LEU A 640 19.29 0.58 -17.10
N THR A 641 20.05 0.45 -16.01
CA THR A 641 20.41 1.58 -15.15
C THR A 641 21.92 1.76 -15.16
N TYR A 642 22.36 2.97 -15.47
CA TYR A 642 23.77 3.36 -15.41
C TYR A 642 24.00 4.38 -14.30
N ASP A 643 24.96 4.07 -13.42
CA ASP A 643 25.36 4.92 -12.29
C ASP A 643 26.68 5.64 -12.62
N TRP A 644 26.65 6.97 -12.55
CA TRP A 644 27.79 7.86 -12.72
C TRP A 644 28.31 8.26 -11.34
N TYR A 645 29.56 7.86 -11.00
CA TYR A 645 30.22 8.18 -9.73
C TYR A 645 31.20 9.34 -9.87
#